data_8fc8c795a69314a2c8fbb0e4b28ef19e
#
_entry.id   8fc8c795a69314a2c8fbb0e4b28ef19e
#
_cell.length_a   1.000
_cell.length_b   1.000
_cell.length_c   1.000
_cell.angle_alpha   90.00
_cell.angle_beta   90.00
_cell.angle_gamma   90.00
#
_symmetry.space_group_name_H-M   'P 1'
#
loop_
_entity.id
_entity.type
_entity.pdbx_description
1 polymer ?
#
loop_
_entity_poly.entity_id
_entity_poly.type
_entity_poly.pdbx_seq_one_letter_code
_entity_poly.pdbx_strand_id
1 'polypeptide(L)'
;MNLPRGAAMALGVTSLATLASVSLITIAAAQAPIAGPSASAEANPDNWPSRAATLAPDPAIERRIDDLIAAMSLEQKVGQIIQADIGSVTPNDVYRYHLGSVLNGGNSDPGGRYNAPAKDWLAAADAFYAASMKPNGKLPRIPVIWGSDAVHGHNNVVGATLFPHNIGLGAARNPDLIRRIGEATAIEMRITGLDWTFAPTLAVVRDDRWGRTYEGFGETPEIATSYAAPLIEGLQGKIGDKDWLRGPHIIATAKHFLGDGGTHGGKDQGDAQMPEAQLRDLFSPPYLPALDAGVQSVMVSFSSWNGVKMHGNRSLLTGVMKDRWNFDGFLVGDWNGHGQVAGCSATDCAGSAIAGLDMYMAPDSWKELYRTTLAHARSGSLPVARLDDAVRRILRVKLRAGLFEAGKPSSRPFGGRFELLGGPDHRALAREAVRESLVLLKNAGSLLPLKPGANILVAGDGADNLTKQTGGWTLSWQGTGTNRSDFPNAQSIWEGIDAEVTAAGGSATLSAEGRYSHKPDVAIVIFGEDPYAEFQGDRPDVGYDDAKNLALLRSLKAAGIPTVSVFLSGRAMWVNPFLNASDAFVAAWLPGSEGGGVADMLFGKADFRGKLPYSWPKASDQTAVNVGDADYDPLFAYGFGLTFADKGDLALLPEARSGAAAADPGLLFGAGKPGSGRRLMLGAPGALSTNPGPELIEARGADRAAQEDSVRLRWTGAGPAVAAIVEDAPADLSRQSNGDLALELELKVDKAPSADVSLIMGCGSQCAGGFPLRAMLSEAAKTAKWTRIAIPLRCFEKAGVDMTRVETPFSIATSGALDLVLSSARIVSPSGPTMQCK
;
A
#
# COMPACT_ATOMS: atom_id res chain seq x y z
N MET A 1 79.60 -20.16 -32.35
CA MET A 1 80.89 -20.41 -31.69
C MET A 1 80.61 -21.00 -30.29
N ASN A 2 80.97 -22.22 -30.17
CA ASN A 2 81.49 -23.00 -28.97
C ASN A 2 80.52 -23.14 -27.79
N LEU A 3 80.02 -24.37 -27.70
CA LEU A 3 79.88 -25.20 -26.51
C LEU A 3 81.31 -25.42 -25.86
N PRO A 4 81.48 -26.07 -24.69
CA PRO A 4 80.77 -27.24 -24.19
C PRO A 4 80.61 -27.45 -22.68
N ARG A 5 79.78 -28.37 -22.24
CA ARG A 5 79.97 -29.63 -21.48
C ARG A 5 80.48 -29.60 -20.05
N GLY A 6 79.84 -30.42 -19.25
CA GLY A 6 80.34 -31.17 -18.16
C GLY A 6 79.30 -31.82 -17.24
N ALA A 7 79.19 -33.14 -17.41
CA ALA A 7 78.34 -34.04 -16.63
C ALA A 7 78.98 -34.45 -15.31
N ALA A 8 78.31 -34.91 -14.31
CA ALA A 8 78.56 -36.09 -13.51
C ALA A 8 77.40 -36.57 -12.66
N MET A 9 77.14 -37.82 -12.75
CA MET A 9 76.24 -38.69 -11.99
C MET A 9 76.59 -38.82 -10.56
N ALA A 10 75.72 -39.06 -9.64
CA ALA A 10 75.76 -40.11 -8.62
C ALA A 10 74.36 -40.48 -8.08
N LEU A 11 74.13 -41.76 -7.98
CA LEU A 11 73.03 -42.54 -7.46
C LEU A 11 72.83 -42.41 -5.97
N GLY A 12 71.66 -42.64 -5.46
CA GLY A 12 71.43 -43.06 -4.08
C GLY A 12 70.00 -43.02 -3.57
N VAL A 13 69.28 -44.11 -3.77
CA VAL A 13 68.36 -44.84 -2.83
C VAL A 13 67.06 -44.15 -2.27
N THR A 14 65.96 -44.62 -2.74
CA THR A 14 64.65 -44.89 -2.18
C THR A 14 64.23 -44.54 -0.74
N SER A 15 63.16 -43.81 -0.53
CA SER A 15 62.18 -44.14 0.48
C SER A 15 60.83 -43.56 0.06
N LEU A 16 59.82 -44.45 -0.10
CA LEU A 16 58.40 -44.09 -0.29
C LEU A 16 57.86 -43.38 0.95
N ALA A 17 57.31 -42.19 0.77
CA ALA A 17 56.36 -41.59 1.71
C ALA A 17 55.21 -41.00 0.88
N THR A 18 54.03 -41.64 0.95
CA THR A 18 52.76 -41.18 0.41
C THR A 18 52.33 -39.92 1.15
N LEU A 19 52.40 -38.78 0.50
CA LEU A 19 51.82 -37.55 0.96
C LEU A 19 50.51 -37.33 0.18
N ALA A 20 49.37 -37.48 0.90
CA ALA A 20 48.06 -37.07 0.43
C ALA A 20 48.04 -35.54 0.30
N SER A 21 47.92 -35.07 -0.92
CA SER A 21 47.68 -33.66 -1.25
C SER A 21 46.29 -33.28 -0.88
N VAL A 22 46.10 -32.61 0.26
CA VAL A 22 44.89 -31.90 0.60
C VAL A 22 44.87 -30.59 -0.18
N SER A 23 44.06 -30.50 -1.21
CA SER A 23 43.78 -29.25 -1.91
C SER A 23 42.97 -28.35 -0.99
N LEU A 24 43.60 -27.35 -0.40
CA LEU A 24 42.94 -26.24 0.25
C LEU A 24 42.23 -25.41 -0.85
N ILE A 25 40.91 -25.57 -0.99
CA ILE A 25 40.05 -24.63 -1.69
C ILE A 25 39.96 -23.40 -0.78
N THR A 26 40.75 -22.38 -1.06
CA THR A 26 40.52 -21.03 -0.50
C THR A 26 39.24 -20.50 -1.08
N ILE A 27 38.14 -20.59 -0.32
CA ILE A 27 36.92 -19.82 -0.56
C ILE A 27 37.33 -18.37 -0.25
N ALA A 28 37.53 -17.57 -1.31
CA ALA A 28 37.60 -16.12 -1.18
C ALA A 28 36.22 -15.67 -0.69
N ALA A 29 36.10 -15.41 0.61
CA ALA A 29 34.98 -14.66 1.13
C ALA A 29 35.03 -13.29 0.44
N ALA A 30 34.04 -13.02 -0.41
CA ALA A 30 33.81 -11.68 -0.92
C ALA A 30 33.63 -10.79 0.32
N GLN A 31 34.64 -9.96 0.59
CA GLN A 31 34.53 -8.91 1.60
C GLN A 31 33.36 -8.02 1.15
N ALA A 32 32.33 -7.95 1.98
CA ALA A 32 31.32 -6.90 1.88
C ALA A 32 32.06 -5.55 1.77
N PRO A 33 31.57 -4.62 0.93
CA PRO A 33 32.19 -3.31 0.83
C PRO A 33 32.25 -2.71 2.23
N ILE A 34 33.41 -2.26 2.64
CA ILE A 34 33.63 -1.53 3.90
C ILE A 34 32.68 -0.34 3.82
N ALA A 35 31.66 -0.32 4.67
CA ALA A 35 30.78 0.82 4.80
C ALA A 35 31.67 2.05 5.07
N GLY A 36 31.59 3.03 4.17
CA GLY A 36 32.17 4.35 4.40
C GLY A 36 31.65 4.92 5.72
N PRO A 37 32.24 5.95 6.29
CA PRO A 37 31.77 6.54 7.54
C PRO A 37 30.28 6.78 7.44
N SER A 38 29.52 6.21 8.38
CA SER A 38 28.07 6.36 8.46
C SER A 38 27.75 7.86 8.36
N ALA A 39 26.99 8.24 7.31
CA ALA A 39 26.54 9.61 7.18
C ALA A 39 25.72 9.99 8.43
N SER A 40 25.86 11.22 8.91
CA SER A 40 25.09 11.68 10.06
C SER A 40 23.58 11.60 9.76
N ALA A 41 22.80 11.16 10.72
CA ALA A 41 21.34 11.24 10.71
C ALA A 41 20.84 12.52 11.39
N GLU A 42 21.73 13.45 11.72
CA GLU A 42 21.42 14.75 12.32
C GLU A 42 21.51 15.83 11.24
N ALA A 43 20.38 16.44 10.95
CA ALA A 43 20.30 17.56 10.00
C ALA A 43 20.84 18.84 10.65
N ASN A 44 21.57 19.62 9.88
CA ASN A 44 21.88 21.00 10.24
C ASN A 44 20.83 21.92 9.64
N PRO A 45 19.92 22.53 10.43
CA PRO A 45 18.84 23.39 9.91
C PRO A 45 19.34 24.57 9.07
N ASP A 46 20.58 25.03 9.26
CA ASP A 46 21.14 26.13 8.47
C ASP A 46 21.42 25.75 7.01
N ASN A 47 21.56 24.44 6.72
CA ASN A 47 21.68 23.93 5.36
C ASN A 47 20.34 23.94 4.59
N TRP A 48 19.22 24.12 5.30
CA TRP A 48 17.87 24.08 4.71
C TRP A 48 17.38 25.47 4.37
N PRO A 49 16.55 25.64 3.32
CA PRO A 49 16.02 26.96 2.97
C PRO A 49 15.28 27.57 4.16
N SER A 50 15.52 28.84 4.43
CA SER A 50 14.75 29.59 5.43
C SER A 50 13.40 29.98 4.85
N ARG A 51 12.36 29.89 5.67
CA ARG A 51 11.01 30.24 5.25
C ARG A 51 10.34 31.13 6.31
N ALA A 52 9.59 32.13 5.85
CA ALA A 52 8.70 32.90 6.72
C ALA A 52 7.44 32.09 7.06
N ALA A 53 6.81 32.38 8.17
CA ALA A 53 5.50 31.81 8.48
C ALA A 53 4.47 32.23 7.42
N THR A 54 3.68 31.28 6.92
CA THR A 54 2.64 31.54 5.91
C THR A 54 1.52 32.37 6.48
N LEU A 55 1.13 32.10 7.72
CA LEU A 55 0.04 32.77 8.41
C LEU A 55 0.57 33.58 9.58
N ALA A 56 0.15 34.84 9.68
CA ALA A 56 0.36 35.60 10.91
C ALA A 56 -0.52 34.97 12.03
N PRO A 57 -0.02 34.89 13.27
CA PRO A 57 -0.83 34.46 14.40
C PRO A 57 -2.08 35.36 14.54
N ASP A 58 -3.27 34.75 14.63
CA ASP A 58 -4.50 35.48 14.94
C ASP A 58 -4.56 35.70 16.47
N PRO A 59 -4.49 36.95 16.96
CA PRO A 59 -4.46 37.21 18.39
C PRO A 59 -5.72 36.75 19.14
N ALA A 60 -6.86 36.59 18.47
CA ALA A 60 -8.09 36.11 19.09
C ALA A 60 -8.02 34.58 19.25
N ILE A 61 -7.52 33.89 18.24
CA ILE A 61 -7.28 32.44 18.28
C ILE A 61 -6.24 32.11 19.36
N GLU A 62 -5.10 32.83 19.36
CA GLU A 62 -4.02 32.54 20.34
C GLU A 62 -4.46 32.77 21.77
N ARG A 63 -5.17 33.88 22.07
CA ARG A 63 -5.75 34.11 23.42
C ARG A 63 -6.71 32.98 23.83
N ARG A 64 -7.59 32.55 22.90
CA ARG A 64 -8.51 31.44 23.17
C ARG A 64 -7.77 30.14 23.46
N ILE A 65 -6.66 29.88 22.78
CA ILE A 65 -5.79 28.72 23.05
C ILE A 65 -5.20 28.81 24.45
N ASP A 66 -4.69 29.98 24.83
CA ASP A 66 -4.12 30.20 26.16
C ASP A 66 -5.16 29.94 27.27
N ASP A 67 -6.38 30.47 27.10
CA ASP A 67 -7.47 30.25 28.02
C ASP A 67 -7.86 28.75 28.13
N LEU A 68 -7.91 28.04 26.97
CA LEU A 68 -8.21 26.63 26.95
C LEU A 68 -7.11 25.81 27.64
N ILE A 69 -5.84 26.04 27.35
CA ILE A 69 -4.70 25.33 27.95
C ILE A 69 -4.65 25.58 29.47
N ALA A 70 -4.91 26.79 29.91
CA ALA A 70 -4.95 27.13 31.33
C ALA A 70 -6.10 26.43 32.07
N ALA A 71 -7.22 26.18 31.41
CA ALA A 71 -8.38 25.51 32.01
C ALA A 71 -8.31 23.96 31.90
N MET A 72 -7.43 23.40 31.07
CA MET A 72 -7.27 21.95 30.87
C MET A 72 -6.55 21.29 32.05
N SER A 73 -7.03 20.09 32.43
CA SER A 73 -6.24 19.20 33.28
C SER A 73 -5.10 18.53 32.49
N LEU A 74 -4.13 17.97 33.22
CA LEU A 74 -3.02 17.24 32.58
C LEU A 74 -3.52 16.03 31.77
N GLU A 75 -4.54 15.35 32.30
CA GLU A 75 -5.22 14.21 31.64
C GLU A 75 -5.84 14.65 30.31
N GLN A 76 -6.47 15.82 30.30
CA GLN A 76 -7.09 16.36 29.08
C GLN A 76 -6.03 16.75 28.04
N LYS A 77 -4.92 17.34 28.48
CA LYS A 77 -3.79 17.66 27.58
C LYS A 77 -3.21 16.41 26.94
N VAL A 78 -3.00 15.34 27.72
CA VAL A 78 -2.52 14.06 27.20
C VAL A 78 -3.52 13.43 26.24
N GLY A 79 -4.82 13.49 26.53
CA GLY A 79 -5.85 13.00 25.61
C GLY A 79 -5.83 13.70 24.24
N GLN A 80 -5.56 15.02 24.22
CA GLN A 80 -5.55 15.78 22.97
C GLN A 80 -4.44 15.39 22.00
N ILE A 81 -3.36 14.83 22.47
CA ILE A 81 -2.23 14.39 21.63
C ILE A 81 -2.32 12.92 21.20
N ILE A 82 -3.46 12.28 21.39
CA ILE A 82 -3.67 10.87 21.04
C ILE A 82 -4.81 10.74 20.04
N GLN A 83 -4.54 9.98 18.98
CA GLN A 83 -5.46 9.56 17.95
C GLN A 83 -5.62 8.03 17.99
N ALA A 84 -6.86 7.56 18.11
CA ALA A 84 -7.22 6.15 18.23
C ALA A 84 -8.05 5.69 17.03
N ASP A 85 -7.92 4.42 16.63
CA ASP A 85 -8.71 3.85 15.54
C ASP A 85 -10.14 3.53 16.01
N ILE A 86 -11.14 3.80 15.15
CA ILE A 86 -12.57 3.56 15.44
C ILE A 86 -12.90 2.09 15.72
N GLY A 87 -12.06 1.16 15.27
CA GLY A 87 -12.18 -0.26 15.61
C GLY A 87 -11.78 -0.59 17.06
N SER A 88 -11.06 0.30 17.73
CA SER A 88 -10.55 0.10 19.09
C SER A 88 -11.12 1.07 20.14
N VAL A 89 -11.82 2.13 19.71
CA VAL A 89 -12.31 3.21 20.55
C VAL A 89 -13.83 3.36 20.47
N THR A 90 -14.45 3.75 21.54
CA THR A 90 -15.89 4.07 21.60
C THR A 90 -16.10 5.58 21.83
N PRO A 91 -17.29 6.12 21.51
CA PRO A 91 -17.64 7.50 21.87
C PRO A 91 -17.48 7.78 23.37
N ASN A 92 -17.75 6.78 24.24
CA ASN A 92 -17.55 6.93 25.68
C ASN A 92 -16.06 7.02 26.07
N ASP A 93 -15.18 6.34 25.33
CA ASP A 93 -13.73 6.47 25.54
C ASP A 93 -13.25 7.88 25.15
N VAL A 94 -13.73 8.45 24.03
CA VAL A 94 -13.42 9.83 23.63
C VAL A 94 -13.82 10.81 24.75
N TYR A 95 -15.00 10.67 25.33
CA TYR A 95 -15.42 11.48 26.48
C TYR A 95 -14.53 11.28 27.72
N ARG A 96 -14.24 10.02 28.05
CA ARG A 96 -13.55 9.65 29.30
C ARG A 96 -12.07 10.01 29.30
N TYR A 97 -11.40 9.82 28.14
CA TYR A 97 -9.96 10.06 27.99
C TYR A 97 -9.66 11.39 27.29
N HIS A 98 -10.68 12.16 26.92
CA HIS A 98 -10.53 13.46 26.26
C HIS A 98 -9.72 13.38 24.94
N LEU A 99 -9.87 12.30 24.16
CA LEU A 99 -9.07 12.07 22.97
C LEU A 99 -9.20 13.22 21.98
N GLY A 100 -8.07 13.67 21.45
CA GLY A 100 -8.03 14.78 20.50
C GLY A 100 -8.51 14.40 19.11
N SER A 101 -8.33 13.13 18.74
CA SER A 101 -8.65 12.63 17.42
C SER A 101 -9.08 11.17 17.44
N VAL A 102 -9.83 10.77 16.41
CA VAL A 102 -10.03 9.40 15.98
C VAL A 102 -9.65 9.28 14.51
N LEU A 103 -9.36 8.07 14.08
CA LEU A 103 -9.13 7.74 12.67
C LEU A 103 -9.85 6.43 12.31
N ASN A 104 -9.95 6.16 11.01
CA ASN A 104 -10.13 4.82 10.50
C ASN A 104 -8.89 4.43 9.71
N GLY A 105 -8.32 3.27 10.03
CA GLY A 105 -7.40 2.59 9.14
C GLY A 105 -8.13 2.00 7.94
N GLY A 106 -7.40 1.52 6.94
CA GLY A 106 -8.00 1.00 5.71
C GLY A 106 -8.94 -0.21 5.88
N ASN A 107 -9.02 -0.78 7.10
CA ASN A 107 -9.88 -1.92 7.41
C ASN A 107 -10.82 -1.67 8.60
N SER A 108 -10.99 -0.41 9.00
CA SER A 108 -11.81 -0.04 10.16
C SER A 108 -13.05 0.72 9.73
N ASP A 109 -14.15 0.01 9.63
CA ASP A 109 -15.45 0.57 9.29
C ASP A 109 -16.34 0.82 10.52
N PRO A 110 -17.28 1.78 10.45
CA PRO A 110 -18.22 2.03 11.53
C PRO A 110 -18.97 0.78 11.99
N GLY A 111 -18.94 0.52 13.29
CA GLY A 111 -19.58 -0.65 13.90
C GLY A 111 -18.91 -1.98 13.57
N GLY A 112 -17.69 -1.97 13.05
CA GLY A 112 -16.93 -3.16 12.66
C GLY A 112 -17.56 -3.94 11.49
N ARG A 113 -18.38 -3.28 10.69
CA ARG A 113 -19.01 -3.87 9.50
C ARG A 113 -18.20 -3.51 8.27
N TYR A 114 -17.73 -4.51 7.58
CA TYR A 114 -17.06 -4.35 6.30
C TYR A 114 -17.98 -3.61 5.29
N ASN A 115 -17.43 -2.64 4.57
CA ASN A 115 -18.14 -1.83 3.59
C ASN A 115 -19.40 -1.15 4.15
N ALA A 116 -19.29 -0.54 5.34
CA ALA A 116 -20.37 0.19 5.97
C ALA A 116 -20.93 1.28 5.06
N PRO A 117 -22.26 1.42 4.94
CA PRO A 117 -22.87 2.45 4.10
C PRO A 117 -22.55 3.85 4.63
N ALA A 118 -22.45 4.84 3.76
CA ALA A 118 -22.08 6.23 4.07
C ALA A 118 -22.87 6.86 5.24
N LYS A 119 -24.14 6.49 5.43
CA LYS A 119 -24.96 6.94 6.55
C LYS A 119 -24.45 6.51 7.92
N ASP A 120 -23.76 5.36 8.00
CA ASP A 120 -23.24 4.83 9.26
C ASP A 120 -21.95 5.57 9.64
N TRP A 121 -21.15 5.98 8.64
CA TRP A 121 -20.01 6.88 8.83
C TRP A 121 -20.45 8.20 9.47
N LEU A 122 -21.46 8.84 8.89
CA LEU A 122 -22.01 10.10 9.41
C LEU A 122 -22.57 9.93 10.83
N ALA A 123 -23.30 8.84 11.08
CA ALA A 123 -23.84 8.55 12.42
C ALA A 123 -22.73 8.34 13.46
N ALA A 124 -21.66 7.66 13.09
CA ALA A 124 -20.48 7.48 13.94
C ALA A 124 -19.76 8.82 14.19
N ALA A 125 -19.59 9.66 13.15
CA ALA A 125 -19.04 11.00 13.28
C ALA A 125 -19.84 11.87 14.24
N ASP A 126 -21.15 11.85 14.15
CA ASP A 126 -22.04 12.53 15.11
C ASP A 126 -21.88 12.04 16.54
N ALA A 127 -21.75 10.72 16.72
CA ALA A 127 -21.59 10.10 18.02
C ALA A 127 -20.26 10.49 18.69
N PHE A 128 -19.16 10.46 17.96
CA PHE A 128 -17.83 10.87 18.45
C PHE A 128 -17.79 12.36 18.76
N TYR A 129 -18.33 13.21 17.86
CA TYR A 129 -18.42 14.65 18.11
C TYR A 129 -19.24 14.95 19.37
N ALA A 130 -20.47 14.38 19.48
CA ALA A 130 -21.33 14.59 20.62
C ALA A 130 -20.69 14.15 21.93
N ALA A 131 -19.94 13.06 21.93
CA ALA A 131 -19.21 12.58 23.09
C ALA A 131 -18.10 13.57 23.53
N SER A 132 -17.32 14.09 22.58
CA SER A 132 -16.25 15.06 22.87
C SER A 132 -16.80 16.40 23.39
N MET A 133 -17.99 16.77 22.99
CA MET A 133 -18.66 18.03 23.39
C MET A 133 -19.58 17.89 24.61
N LYS A 134 -19.66 16.70 25.21
CA LYS A 134 -20.42 16.47 26.46
C LYS A 134 -19.77 17.20 27.63
N PRO A 135 -20.55 17.90 28.47
CA PRO A 135 -20.00 18.56 29.67
C PRO A 135 -19.28 17.59 30.60
N ASN A 136 -18.12 17.99 31.13
CA ASN A 136 -17.34 17.26 32.10
C ASN A 136 -16.84 18.21 33.21
N GLY A 137 -17.71 18.49 34.16
CA GLY A 137 -17.43 19.46 35.22
C GLY A 137 -17.12 20.85 34.70
N LYS A 138 -15.97 21.41 35.08
CA LYS A 138 -15.48 22.72 34.63
C LYS A 138 -14.46 22.63 33.49
N LEU A 139 -14.13 21.41 33.01
CA LEU A 139 -13.16 21.23 31.95
C LEU A 139 -13.68 21.79 30.61
N PRO A 140 -12.83 22.39 29.78
CA PRO A 140 -13.23 22.88 28.47
C PRO A 140 -13.67 21.71 27.57
N ARG A 141 -14.71 21.96 26.78
CA ARG A 141 -15.18 21.01 25.77
C ARG A 141 -14.37 21.24 24.49
N ILE A 142 -13.69 20.22 24.03
CA ILE A 142 -12.82 20.29 22.85
C ILE A 142 -13.31 19.26 21.83
N PRO A 143 -13.71 19.68 20.61
CA PRO A 143 -14.22 18.77 19.61
C PRO A 143 -13.13 17.79 19.16
N VAL A 144 -13.49 16.50 19.08
CA VAL A 144 -12.64 15.49 18.45
C VAL A 144 -12.62 15.72 16.93
N ILE A 145 -11.50 15.46 16.27
CA ILE A 145 -11.42 15.44 14.81
C ILE A 145 -11.25 14.00 14.32
N TRP A 146 -11.87 13.69 13.18
CA TRP A 146 -11.76 12.38 12.54
C TRP A 146 -10.91 12.49 11.29
N GLY A 147 -9.75 11.79 11.26
CA GLY A 147 -8.85 11.67 10.13
C GLY A 147 -9.05 10.37 9.36
N SER A 148 -8.87 10.40 8.05
CA SER A 148 -8.98 9.24 7.16
C SER A 148 -8.05 9.33 5.97
N ASP A 149 -7.60 8.19 5.44
CA ASP A 149 -6.83 8.11 4.20
C ASP A 149 -7.72 8.25 2.98
N ALA A 150 -7.99 9.48 2.54
CA ALA A 150 -8.65 9.77 1.27
C ALA A 150 -7.57 10.10 0.22
N VAL A 151 -6.81 9.08 -0.19
CA VAL A 151 -5.60 9.24 -1.00
C VAL A 151 -5.86 9.29 -2.50
N HIS A 152 -7.01 8.77 -2.97
CA HIS A 152 -7.46 8.90 -4.35
C HIS A 152 -9.00 9.06 -4.44
N GLY A 153 -9.54 10.07 -3.81
CA GLY A 153 -10.94 10.27 -3.51
C GLY A 153 -11.28 9.82 -2.10
N HIS A 154 -12.55 9.77 -1.74
CA HIS A 154 -13.01 9.26 -0.43
C HIS A 154 -13.04 7.72 -0.42
N ASN A 155 -11.89 7.11 -0.67
CA ASN A 155 -11.68 5.71 -1.04
C ASN A 155 -12.08 4.66 0.02
N ASN A 156 -12.39 5.06 1.25
CA ASN A 156 -12.85 4.13 2.30
C ASN A 156 -14.37 3.95 2.33
N VAL A 157 -15.13 4.66 1.51
CA VAL A 157 -16.59 4.66 1.58
C VAL A 157 -17.21 4.14 0.29
N VAL A 158 -18.08 3.14 0.45
CA VAL A 158 -18.87 2.56 -0.66
C VAL A 158 -19.66 3.65 -1.39
N GLY A 159 -19.51 3.69 -2.71
CA GLY A 159 -20.21 4.63 -3.59
C GLY A 159 -19.50 5.97 -3.78
N ALA A 160 -18.39 6.23 -3.11
CA ALA A 160 -17.58 7.42 -3.36
C ALA A 160 -16.90 7.37 -4.74
N THR A 161 -16.49 8.53 -5.26
CA THR A 161 -15.72 8.64 -6.49
C THR A 161 -14.26 8.23 -6.21
N LEU A 162 -13.75 7.30 -7.01
CA LEU A 162 -12.34 6.89 -6.96
C LEU A 162 -11.62 7.47 -8.17
N PHE A 163 -10.67 8.37 -7.90
CA PHE A 163 -9.82 8.95 -8.92
C PHE A 163 -8.66 8.00 -9.27
N PRO A 164 -7.97 8.19 -10.41
CA PRO A 164 -6.71 7.50 -10.64
C PRO A 164 -5.73 7.71 -9.49
N HIS A 165 -4.94 6.69 -9.17
CA HIS A 165 -3.86 6.85 -8.19
C HIS A 165 -2.82 7.87 -8.64
N ASN A 166 -2.02 8.37 -7.70
CA ASN A 166 -1.06 9.45 -7.94
C ASN A 166 -0.08 9.18 -9.09
N ILE A 167 0.31 7.92 -9.30
CA ILE A 167 1.14 7.55 -10.47
C ILE A 167 0.47 7.95 -11.80
N GLY A 168 -0.82 7.68 -11.94
CA GLY A 168 -1.60 8.11 -13.11
C GLY A 168 -1.77 9.63 -13.17
N LEU A 169 -2.08 10.25 -12.03
CA LEU A 169 -2.20 11.71 -11.95
C LEU A 169 -0.87 12.40 -12.25
N GLY A 170 0.26 11.80 -11.88
CA GLY A 170 1.60 12.27 -12.26
C GLY A 170 1.82 12.27 -13.78
N ALA A 171 1.26 11.29 -14.48
CA ALA A 171 1.30 11.25 -15.94
C ALA A 171 0.46 12.35 -16.59
N ALA A 172 -0.61 12.82 -15.97
CA ALA A 172 -1.52 13.84 -16.50
C ALA A 172 -0.87 15.23 -16.61
N ARG A 173 0.09 15.57 -15.75
CA ARG A 173 0.81 16.87 -15.75
C ARG A 173 -0.13 18.09 -15.66
N ASN A 174 -1.26 17.99 -14.93
CA ASN A 174 -2.30 19.00 -14.86
C ASN A 174 -2.61 19.45 -13.43
N PRO A 175 -1.97 20.52 -12.91
CA PRO A 175 -2.21 21.01 -11.55
C PRO A 175 -3.65 21.47 -11.28
N ASP A 176 -4.37 22.00 -12.29
CA ASP A 176 -5.78 22.41 -12.11
C ASP A 176 -6.69 21.20 -11.92
N LEU A 177 -6.46 20.11 -12.66
CA LEU A 177 -7.15 18.84 -12.45
C LEU A 177 -6.96 18.36 -11.00
N ILE A 178 -5.73 18.44 -10.48
CA ILE A 178 -5.41 18.03 -9.10
C ILE A 178 -6.17 18.87 -8.07
N ARG A 179 -6.27 20.19 -8.28
CA ARG A 179 -7.06 21.07 -7.41
C ARG A 179 -8.54 20.66 -7.39
N ARG A 180 -9.15 20.44 -8.56
CA ARG A 180 -10.54 20.00 -8.68
C ARG A 180 -10.80 18.63 -8.04
N ILE A 181 -9.85 17.70 -8.15
CA ILE A 181 -9.90 16.41 -7.46
C ILE A 181 -9.89 16.62 -5.94
N GLY A 182 -9.05 17.52 -5.43
CA GLY A 182 -9.03 17.89 -4.01
C GLY A 182 -10.38 18.43 -3.53
N GLU A 183 -11.02 19.33 -4.31
CA GLU A 183 -12.35 19.89 -3.99
C GLU A 183 -13.43 18.79 -3.94
N ALA A 184 -13.47 17.90 -4.94
CA ALA A 184 -14.41 16.79 -4.98
C ALA A 184 -14.22 15.83 -3.80
N THR A 185 -12.98 15.50 -3.49
CA THR A 185 -12.62 14.64 -2.34
C THR A 185 -13.07 15.27 -1.02
N ALA A 186 -12.81 16.57 -0.81
CA ALA A 186 -13.23 17.29 0.38
C ALA A 186 -14.75 17.29 0.56
N ILE A 187 -15.50 17.53 -0.52
CA ILE A 187 -16.96 17.48 -0.49
C ILE A 187 -17.45 16.09 -0.09
N GLU A 188 -16.92 15.03 -0.70
CA GLU A 188 -17.36 13.66 -0.39
C GLU A 188 -17.03 13.26 1.05
N MET A 189 -15.90 13.69 1.60
CA MET A 189 -15.60 13.49 3.02
C MET A 189 -16.54 14.24 3.95
N ARG A 190 -16.93 15.49 3.61
CA ARG A 190 -17.94 16.24 4.37
C ARG A 190 -19.30 15.54 4.39
N ILE A 191 -19.70 14.86 3.33
CA ILE A 191 -20.96 14.11 3.24
C ILE A 191 -21.05 13.06 4.34
N THR A 192 -19.95 12.40 4.66
CA THR A 192 -19.83 11.38 5.70
C THR A 192 -19.40 11.93 7.07
N GLY A 193 -19.22 13.24 7.17
CA GLY A 193 -18.93 13.93 8.44
C GLY A 193 -17.48 13.97 8.85
N LEU A 194 -16.53 13.64 7.97
CA LEU A 194 -15.11 13.66 8.23
C LEU A 194 -14.52 15.05 7.97
N ASP A 195 -13.60 15.47 8.84
CA ASP A 195 -13.03 16.82 8.85
C ASP A 195 -11.59 16.88 8.37
N TRP A 196 -10.92 15.74 8.20
CA TRP A 196 -9.48 15.68 8.02
C TRP A 196 -9.07 14.50 7.13
N THR A 197 -8.20 14.76 6.13
CA THR A 197 -7.61 13.71 5.29
C THR A 197 -6.11 13.60 5.50
N PHE A 198 -5.58 12.36 5.40
CA PHE A 198 -4.16 12.07 5.36
C PHE A 198 -3.65 12.09 3.91
N ALA A 199 -3.89 13.19 3.22
CA ALA A 199 -3.45 13.48 1.86
C ALA A 199 -3.12 14.98 1.70
N PRO A 200 -2.19 15.32 0.82
CA PRO A 200 -1.51 14.54 -0.22
C PRO A 200 -0.29 13.74 0.25
N THR A 201 -0.05 12.60 -0.41
CA THR A 201 1.26 11.95 -0.39
C THR A 201 2.20 12.73 -1.31
N LEU A 202 3.33 13.19 -0.76
CA LEU A 202 4.34 14.00 -1.48
C LEU A 202 5.65 13.25 -1.68
N ALA A 203 5.61 11.93 -1.63
CA ALA A 203 6.76 11.06 -1.83
C ALA A 203 7.38 11.26 -3.23
N VAL A 204 8.70 11.33 -3.28
CA VAL A 204 9.50 11.24 -4.50
C VAL A 204 10.08 9.83 -4.55
N VAL A 205 9.68 9.03 -5.52
CA VAL A 205 10.03 7.60 -5.55
C VAL A 205 11.27 7.38 -6.38
N ARG A 206 12.27 6.70 -5.82
CA ARG A 206 13.56 6.46 -6.47
C ARG A 206 13.86 4.98 -6.74
N ASP A 207 12.96 4.08 -6.31
CA ASP A 207 13.11 2.64 -6.51
C ASP A 207 11.71 2.01 -6.71
N ASP A 208 11.44 1.51 -7.92
CA ASP A 208 10.13 0.97 -8.30
C ASP A 208 9.76 -0.35 -7.61
N ARG A 209 10.69 -0.95 -6.84
CA ARG A 209 10.37 -2.09 -5.98
C ARG A 209 9.47 -1.72 -4.81
N TRP A 210 9.46 -0.45 -4.41
CA TRP A 210 8.68 0.02 -3.27
C TRP A 210 7.19 -0.20 -3.47
N GLY A 211 6.53 -0.82 -2.47
CA GLY A 211 5.11 -1.18 -2.53
C GLY A 211 4.15 0.01 -2.58
N ARG A 212 4.65 1.22 -2.31
CA ARG A 212 3.86 2.47 -2.36
C ARG A 212 4.21 3.35 -3.57
N THR A 213 4.89 2.82 -4.59
CA THR A 213 5.28 3.60 -5.78
C THR A 213 4.09 4.34 -6.39
N TYR A 214 2.91 3.71 -6.49
CA TYR A 214 1.72 4.35 -7.05
C TYR A 214 1.15 5.51 -6.21
N GLU A 215 1.55 5.63 -4.94
CA GLU A 215 1.18 6.77 -4.10
C GLU A 215 2.02 8.02 -4.39
N GLY A 216 3.18 7.88 -5.05
CA GLY A 216 4.01 8.98 -5.52
C GLY A 216 3.56 9.51 -6.88
N PHE A 217 3.75 10.82 -7.12
CA PHE A 217 3.44 11.44 -8.40
C PHE A 217 4.53 11.23 -9.45
N GLY A 218 5.74 10.81 -9.07
CA GLY A 218 6.84 10.58 -9.99
C GLY A 218 8.20 10.38 -9.32
N GLU A 219 9.20 10.09 -10.14
CA GLU A 219 10.57 9.83 -9.71
C GLU A 219 11.38 11.10 -9.40
N THR A 220 10.88 12.27 -9.82
CA THR A 220 11.50 13.56 -9.60
C THR A 220 10.62 14.47 -8.75
N PRO A 221 11.18 15.45 -8.02
CA PRO A 221 10.39 16.31 -7.15
C PRO A 221 9.45 17.28 -7.89
N GLU A 222 9.68 17.55 -9.18
CA GLU A 222 9.00 18.63 -9.92
C GLU A 222 7.49 18.45 -9.98
N ILE A 223 7.01 17.22 -10.25
CA ILE A 223 5.57 16.96 -10.36
C ILE A 223 4.91 17.14 -9.00
N ALA A 224 5.42 16.47 -7.96
CA ALA A 224 4.88 16.58 -6.60
C ALA A 224 4.94 18.05 -6.09
N THR A 225 5.99 18.80 -6.42
CA THR A 225 6.13 20.23 -6.09
C THR A 225 5.05 21.07 -6.77
N SER A 226 4.80 20.81 -8.06
CA SER A 226 3.77 21.54 -8.83
C SER A 226 2.34 21.22 -8.37
N TYR A 227 2.12 20.04 -7.77
CA TYR A 227 0.81 19.55 -7.33
C TYR A 227 0.48 19.86 -5.88
N ALA A 228 1.51 20.06 -5.04
CA ALA A 228 1.32 20.21 -3.60
C ALA A 228 0.38 21.37 -3.23
N ALA A 229 0.64 22.56 -3.71
CA ALA A 229 -0.23 23.72 -3.42
C ALA A 229 -1.63 23.57 -4.02
N PRO A 230 -1.82 23.21 -5.32
CA PRO A 230 -3.15 22.98 -5.89
C PRO A 230 -3.99 21.96 -5.13
N LEU A 231 -3.40 20.83 -4.71
CA LEU A 231 -4.14 19.81 -3.97
C LEU A 231 -4.53 20.29 -2.56
N ILE A 232 -3.62 20.97 -1.86
CA ILE A 232 -3.92 21.59 -0.56
C ILE A 232 -5.04 22.62 -0.70
N GLU A 233 -4.98 23.49 -1.71
CA GLU A 233 -6.02 24.48 -1.98
C GLU A 233 -7.36 23.85 -2.32
N GLY A 234 -7.37 22.74 -3.07
CA GLY A 234 -8.58 21.98 -3.36
C GLY A 234 -9.20 21.38 -2.09
N LEU A 235 -8.39 20.79 -1.22
CA LEU A 235 -8.84 20.18 0.02
C LEU A 235 -9.23 21.23 1.07
N GLN A 236 -8.44 22.28 1.28
CA GLN A 236 -8.59 23.22 2.39
C GLN A 236 -9.24 24.55 2.02
N GLY A 237 -9.37 24.87 0.72
CA GLY A 237 -9.64 26.21 0.23
C GLY A 237 -8.38 27.09 0.23
N LYS A 238 -8.46 28.25 -0.35
CA LYS A 238 -7.35 29.23 -0.37
C LYS A 238 -7.31 30.05 0.91
N ILE A 239 -6.10 30.31 1.40
CA ILE A 239 -5.89 31.24 2.53
C ILE A 239 -6.51 32.60 2.18
N GLY A 240 -7.32 33.12 3.11
CA GLY A 240 -8.02 34.38 2.96
C GLY A 240 -9.45 34.25 2.43
N ASP A 241 -9.83 33.12 1.86
CA ASP A 241 -11.20 32.86 1.50
C ASP A 241 -12.06 32.61 2.75
N LYS A 242 -13.33 33.04 2.68
CA LYS A 242 -14.27 32.94 3.81
C LYS A 242 -14.57 31.49 4.23
N ASP A 243 -14.41 30.57 3.33
CA ASP A 243 -14.67 29.15 3.48
C ASP A 243 -13.37 28.30 3.60
N TRP A 244 -12.23 28.96 3.74
CA TRP A 244 -10.97 28.27 4.05
C TRP A 244 -11.12 27.39 5.28
N LEU A 245 -10.80 26.09 5.16
CA LEU A 245 -11.01 25.03 6.18
C LEU A 245 -12.47 24.85 6.62
N ARG A 246 -13.43 25.39 5.91
CA ARG A 246 -14.86 25.39 6.26
C ARG A 246 -15.72 25.06 5.05
N GLY A 247 -17.03 24.89 5.27
CA GLY A 247 -17.98 24.62 4.20
C GLY A 247 -17.66 23.31 3.48
N PRO A 248 -17.26 23.35 2.19
CA PRO A 248 -16.88 22.16 1.43
C PRO A 248 -15.49 21.63 1.79
N HIS A 249 -14.64 22.45 2.44
CA HIS A 249 -13.23 22.15 2.65
C HIS A 249 -12.94 21.42 3.97
N ILE A 250 -11.83 20.68 4.01
CA ILE A 250 -11.38 19.86 5.14
C ILE A 250 -9.91 20.16 5.47
N ILE A 251 -9.40 19.62 6.55
CA ILE A 251 -7.98 19.68 6.90
C ILE A 251 -7.21 18.69 6.02
N ALA A 252 -6.09 19.11 5.43
CA ALA A 252 -5.18 18.28 4.65
C ALA A 252 -3.91 17.94 5.44
N THR A 253 -3.22 16.87 5.01
CA THR A 253 -1.95 16.42 5.60
C THR A 253 -0.93 16.17 4.49
N ALA A 254 0.19 16.89 4.50
CA ALA A 254 1.33 16.54 3.64
C ALA A 254 2.09 15.34 4.23
N LYS A 255 2.31 14.28 3.42
CA LYS A 255 2.93 13.03 3.90
C LYS A 255 3.85 12.37 2.88
N HIS A 256 4.77 11.54 3.29
CA HIS A 256 5.24 11.29 4.66
C HIS A 256 6.58 12.00 4.84
N PHE A 257 6.69 12.85 5.81
CA PHE A 257 7.90 13.61 6.07
C PHE A 257 8.90 12.77 6.87
N LEU A 258 10.05 12.34 6.31
CA LEU A 258 10.64 12.71 5.03
C LEU A 258 11.42 11.50 4.47
N GLY A 259 11.42 11.34 3.13
CA GLY A 259 12.35 10.43 2.45
C GLY A 259 11.84 8.98 2.29
N ASP A 260 10.55 8.72 2.45
CA ASP A 260 9.92 7.40 2.34
C ASP A 260 10.10 6.73 0.96
N GLY A 261 10.01 7.49 -0.15
CA GLY A 261 10.26 7.00 -1.50
C GLY A 261 11.75 6.80 -1.87
N GLY A 262 12.67 7.09 -0.94
CA GLY A 262 14.12 6.98 -1.13
C GLY A 262 14.79 5.91 -0.27
N THR A 263 14.04 4.95 0.27
CA THR A 263 14.58 3.89 1.12
C THR A 263 15.44 2.91 0.31
N HIS A 264 16.51 2.43 0.93
CA HIS A 264 17.44 1.51 0.28
C HIS A 264 16.74 0.22 -0.15
N GLY A 265 16.89 -0.12 -1.43
CA GLY A 265 16.30 -1.32 -2.01
C GLY A 265 14.78 -1.27 -2.19
N GLY A 266 14.16 -0.09 -2.18
CA GLY A 266 12.72 0.08 -2.31
C GLY A 266 11.94 -0.59 -1.18
N LYS A 267 12.56 -0.74 0.00
CA LYS A 267 11.92 -1.39 1.13
C LYS A 267 11.00 -0.43 1.86
N ASP A 268 9.73 -0.77 1.96
CA ASP A 268 8.79 0.02 2.73
C ASP A 268 9.17 0.09 4.21
N GLN A 269 8.98 1.27 4.85
CA GLN A 269 9.42 1.57 6.22
C GLN A 269 10.94 1.37 6.45
N GLY A 270 11.73 1.28 5.36
CA GLY A 270 13.16 1.03 5.36
C GLY A 270 14.00 2.24 5.77
N ASP A 271 15.29 2.19 5.42
CA ASP A 271 16.27 3.22 5.73
C ASP A 271 16.67 4.01 4.49
N ALA A 272 16.45 5.31 4.51
CA ALA A 272 16.92 6.24 3.49
C ALA A 272 18.41 6.54 3.73
N GLN A 273 19.27 5.81 3.02
CA GLN A 273 20.72 5.89 3.17
C GLN A 273 21.32 6.93 2.21
N MET A 274 21.39 8.17 2.65
CA MET A 274 21.85 9.26 1.79
C MET A 274 22.41 10.45 2.59
N PRO A 275 23.28 11.28 1.97
CA PRO A 275 23.71 12.54 2.55
C PRO A 275 22.55 13.51 2.78
N GLU A 276 22.68 14.41 3.76
CA GLU A 276 21.70 15.46 4.06
C GLU A 276 21.30 16.29 2.84
N ALA A 277 22.27 16.65 1.99
CA ALA A 277 22.00 17.42 0.78
C ALA A 277 21.03 16.69 -0.17
N GLN A 278 21.20 15.38 -0.34
CA GLN A 278 20.32 14.57 -1.18
C GLN A 278 18.92 14.45 -0.56
N LEU A 279 18.82 14.21 0.75
CA LEU A 279 17.52 14.20 1.45
C LEU A 279 16.79 15.53 1.27
N ARG A 280 17.51 16.65 1.46
CA ARG A 280 16.98 17.99 1.30
C ARG A 280 16.55 18.26 -0.14
N ASP A 281 17.43 18.02 -1.13
CA ASP A 281 17.25 18.52 -2.49
C ASP A 281 16.28 17.65 -3.32
N LEU A 282 16.13 16.35 -3.01
CA LEU A 282 15.21 15.47 -3.71
C LEU A 282 13.86 15.33 -3.01
N PHE A 283 13.83 15.19 -1.68
CA PHE A 283 12.60 14.78 -0.98
C PHE A 283 11.85 15.94 -0.33
N SER A 284 12.54 17.05 -0.05
CA SER A 284 11.90 18.18 0.63
C SER A 284 11.19 19.19 -0.26
N PRO A 285 11.53 19.39 -1.54
CA PRO A 285 10.94 20.45 -2.36
C PRO A 285 9.41 20.46 -2.39
N PRO A 286 8.68 19.32 -2.43
CA PRO A 286 7.22 19.33 -2.46
C PRO A 286 6.56 19.89 -1.19
N TYR A 287 7.25 19.86 -0.05
CA TYR A 287 6.70 20.37 1.20
C TYR A 287 6.65 21.90 1.24
N LEU A 288 7.54 22.60 0.56
CA LEU A 288 7.58 24.07 0.59
C LEU A 288 6.30 24.70 0.03
N PRO A 289 5.83 24.36 -1.20
CA PRO A 289 4.56 24.88 -1.69
C PRO A 289 3.34 24.35 -0.89
N ALA A 290 3.40 23.15 -0.29
CA ALA A 290 2.36 22.70 0.62
C ALA A 290 2.24 23.60 1.86
N LEU A 291 3.37 23.99 2.45
CA LEU A 291 3.44 24.93 3.56
C LEU A 291 2.96 26.32 3.13
N ASP A 292 3.32 26.79 1.91
CA ASP A 292 2.90 28.08 1.39
C ASP A 292 1.38 28.12 1.11
N ALA A 293 0.77 27.01 0.75
CA ALA A 293 -0.67 26.85 0.64
C ALA A 293 -1.37 26.70 2.01
N GLY A 294 -0.62 26.69 3.10
CA GLY A 294 -1.16 26.65 4.46
C GLY A 294 -1.66 25.30 4.92
N VAL A 295 -0.98 24.21 4.51
CA VAL A 295 -1.30 22.87 5.03
C VAL A 295 -1.30 22.88 6.56
N GLN A 296 -2.30 22.25 7.17
CA GLN A 296 -2.53 22.32 8.61
C GLN A 296 -1.92 21.17 9.39
N SER A 297 -1.58 20.08 8.72
CA SER A 297 -0.88 18.97 9.37
C SER A 297 0.17 18.35 8.43
N VAL A 298 1.20 17.76 9.02
CA VAL A 298 2.23 16.99 8.32
C VAL A 298 2.38 15.65 9.04
N MET A 299 2.33 14.56 8.28
CA MET A 299 2.52 13.21 8.82
C MET A 299 3.98 12.79 8.70
N VAL A 300 4.51 12.26 9.81
CA VAL A 300 5.89 11.81 9.90
C VAL A 300 6.05 10.44 9.26
N SER A 301 7.10 10.24 8.47
CA SER A 301 7.37 8.99 7.79
C SER A 301 7.75 7.84 8.73
N PHE A 302 7.39 6.63 8.35
CA PHE A 302 7.89 5.39 8.96
C PHE A 302 9.39 5.15 8.69
N SER A 303 9.93 5.72 7.62
CA SER A 303 11.33 5.48 7.23
C SER A 303 12.32 5.93 8.30
N SER A 304 13.53 5.38 8.20
CA SER A 304 14.70 5.94 8.88
C SER A 304 15.48 6.82 7.90
N TRP A 305 16.29 7.72 8.43
CA TRP A 305 17.37 8.35 7.69
C TRP A 305 18.68 8.00 8.36
N ASN A 306 19.55 7.31 7.62
CA ASN A 306 20.85 6.84 8.12
C ASN A 306 20.76 6.10 9.49
N GLY A 307 19.72 5.25 9.62
CA GLY A 307 19.48 4.43 10.81
C GLY A 307 18.63 5.08 11.91
N VAL A 308 18.29 6.36 11.83
CA VAL A 308 17.43 7.05 12.81
C VAL A 308 16.01 7.17 12.29
N LYS A 309 15.05 6.57 12.98
CA LYS A 309 13.61 6.67 12.65
C LYS A 309 13.11 8.11 12.68
N MET A 310 12.35 8.52 11.64
CA MET A 310 11.85 9.88 11.50
C MET A 310 11.02 10.34 12.70
N HIS A 311 10.21 9.46 13.30
CA HIS A 311 9.42 9.77 14.50
C HIS A 311 10.28 10.15 15.73
N GLY A 312 11.57 9.87 15.71
CA GLY A 312 12.54 10.26 16.75
C GLY A 312 13.56 11.31 16.29
N ASN A 313 13.50 11.76 15.03
CA ASN A 313 14.50 12.69 14.49
C ASN A 313 14.18 14.14 14.83
N ARG A 314 14.70 14.60 15.96
CA ARG A 314 14.46 15.97 16.46
C ARG A 314 15.01 17.05 15.51
N SER A 315 16.13 16.80 14.86
CA SER A 315 16.76 17.79 13.97
C SER A 315 15.86 18.11 12.76
N LEU A 316 15.14 17.12 12.24
CA LEU A 316 14.18 17.30 11.16
C LEU A 316 12.82 17.78 11.65
N LEU A 317 12.23 17.13 12.68
CA LEU A 317 10.88 17.46 13.14
C LEU A 317 10.79 18.84 13.82
N THR A 318 11.73 19.13 14.70
CA THR A 318 11.78 20.43 15.38
C THR A 318 12.65 21.41 14.62
N GLY A 319 13.93 21.05 14.38
CA GLY A 319 14.90 22.00 13.85
C GLY A 319 14.56 22.49 12.44
N VAL A 320 14.18 21.59 11.52
CA VAL A 320 13.85 21.96 10.14
C VAL A 320 12.36 22.35 10.03
N MET A 321 11.43 21.44 10.35
CA MET A 321 10.02 21.67 10.05
C MET A 321 9.44 22.82 10.88
N LYS A 322 9.61 22.78 12.21
CA LYS A 322 8.98 23.79 13.09
C LYS A 322 9.77 25.09 13.14
N ASP A 323 11.09 25.02 13.34
CA ASP A 323 11.89 26.20 13.62
C ASP A 323 12.36 26.87 12.31
N ARG A 324 12.97 26.10 11.37
CA ARG A 324 13.53 26.68 10.13
C ARG A 324 12.46 27.05 9.12
N TRP A 325 11.41 26.19 8.99
CA TRP A 325 10.31 26.41 8.05
C TRP A 325 9.10 27.11 8.68
N ASN A 326 9.15 27.41 9.96
CA ASN A 326 8.09 28.09 10.70
C ASN A 326 6.70 27.43 10.52
N PHE A 327 6.66 26.10 10.52
CA PHE A 327 5.39 25.38 10.45
C PHE A 327 4.61 25.54 11.76
N ASP A 328 3.41 26.10 11.69
CA ASP A 328 2.57 26.42 12.84
C ASP A 328 1.38 25.49 13.04
N GLY A 329 1.17 24.52 12.12
CA GLY A 329 0.27 23.39 12.29
C GLY A 329 0.86 22.31 13.20
N PHE A 330 0.32 21.09 13.17
CA PHE A 330 0.79 20.00 14.02
C PHE A 330 1.38 18.84 13.21
N LEU A 331 2.36 18.15 13.82
CA LEU A 331 2.93 16.91 13.31
C LEU A 331 2.17 15.73 13.88
N VAL A 332 1.62 14.89 13.00
CA VAL A 332 0.97 13.63 13.38
C VAL A 332 1.90 12.46 13.04
N GLY A 333 1.92 11.43 13.89
CA GLY A 333 2.61 10.18 13.62
C GLY A 333 1.87 9.34 12.59
N ASP A 334 2.53 8.31 12.12
CA ASP A 334 1.92 7.25 11.33
C ASP A 334 1.59 6.05 12.24
N TRP A 335 0.89 5.05 11.75
CA TRP A 335 0.32 3.89 12.47
C TRP A 335 1.32 3.20 13.40
N ASN A 336 1.23 3.48 14.72
CA ASN A 336 2.20 3.03 15.74
C ASN A 336 3.67 3.37 15.43
N GLY A 337 3.97 4.31 14.51
CA GLY A 337 5.33 4.64 14.07
C GLY A 337 6.25 5.11 15.20
N HIS A 338 5.69 5.74 16.22
CA HIS A 338 6.42 6.12 17.44
C HIS A 338 7.03 4.90 18.15
N GLY A 339 6.39 3.74 18.05
CA GLY A 339 6.88 2.49 18.64
C GLY A 339 8.14 1.93 18.00
N GLN A 340 8.49 2.40 16.79
CA GLN A 340 9.71 1.99 16.06
C GLN A 340 10.95 2.83 16.45
N VAL A 341 10.79 3.87 17.25
CA VAL A 341 11.91 4.69 17.73
C VAL A 341 12.72 3.92 18.77
N ALA A 342 14.03 4.06 18.73
CA ALA A 342 14.93 3.38 19.67
C ALA A 342 14.57 3.72 21.13
N GLY A 343 14.37 2.69 21.94
CA GLY A 343 13.96 2.82 23.34
C GLY A 343 12.46 3.06 23.56
N CYS A 344 11.66 3.04 22.49
CA CYS A 344 10.19 3.17 22.54
C CYS A 344 9.48 1.83 22.29
N SER A 345 8.18 1.84 22.57
CA SER A 345 7.23 0.83 22.12
C SER A 345 5.93 1.53 21.69
N ALA A 346 5.00 0.80 21.04
CA ALA A 346 3.71 1.35 20.66
C ALA A 346 2.90 1.88 21.89
N THR A 347 3.18 1.37 23.08
CA THR A 347 2.50 1.73 24.32
C THR A 347 3.29 2.68 25.23
N ASP A 348 4.53 3.01 24.89
CA ASP A 348 5.39 3.88 25.73
C ASP A 348 6.47 4.56 24.90
N CYS A 349 6.30 5.86 24.64
CA CYS A 349 7.25 6.63 23.85
C CYS A 349 7.19 8.15 24.12
N ALA A 350 7.84 8.63 25.17
CA ALA A 350 8.03 10.08 25.36
C ALA A 350 9.00 10.66 24.32
N GLY A 351 9.90 9.84 23.77
CA GLY A 351 10.97 10.27 22.85
C GLY A 351 10.44 10.95 21.59
N SER A 352 9.39 10.44 20.98
CA SER A 352 8.79 11.04 19.78
C SER A 352 8.16 12.41 20.06
N ALA A 353 7.46 12.58 21.16
CA ALA A 353 6.94 13.88 21.54
C ALA A 353 8.08 14.89 21.78
N ILE A 354 9.14 14.48 22.48
CA ILE A 354 10.33 15.32 22.73
C ILE A 354 11.04 15.67 21.43
N ALA A 355 11.05 14.76 20.45
CA ALA A 355 11.62 15.02 19.12
C ALA A 355 10.81 16.04 18.31
N GLY A 356 9.51 16.24 18.65
CA GLY A 356 8.68 17.24 17.98
C GLY A 356 7.31 16.72 17.52
N LEU A 357 7.00 15.43 17.67
CA LEU A 357 5.69 14.88 17.34
C LEU A 357 4.60 15.52 18.22
N ASP A 358 3.49 15.96 17.63
CA ASP A 358 2.42 16.64 18.33
C ASP A 358 1.20 15.73 18.60
N MET A 359 0.96 14.76 17.72
CA MET A 359 -0.14 13.81 17.87
C MET A 359 0.34 12.40 17.56
N TYR A 360 0.15 11.48 18.49
CA TYR A 360 0.42 10.07 18.28
C TYR A 360 -0.73 9.42 17.50
N MET A 361 -0.45 8.75 16.39
CA MET A 361 -1.35 7.78 15.82
C MET A 361 -1.11 6.44 16.51
N ALA A 362 -1.98 6.11 17.45
CA ALA A 362 -1.90 4.92 18.29
C ALA A 362 -3.22 4.13 18.20
N PRO A 363 -3.43 3.42 17.07
CA PRO A 363 -4.75 2.90 16.69
C PRO A 363 -5.38 1.98 17.72
N ASP A 364 -4.62 1.06 18.26
CA ASP A 364 -5.05 0.01 19.20
C ASP A 364 -4.32 0.09 20.56
N SER A 365 -3.13 0.66 20.57
CA SER A 365 -2.26 0.81 21.74
C SER A 365 -2.61 2.02 22.62
N TRP A 366 -3.54 2.88 22.19
CA TRP A 366 -3.81 4.21 22.71
C TRP A 366 -4.10 4.27 24.22
N LYS A 367 -4.77 3.27 24.81
CA LYS A 367 -5.11 3.28 26.26
C LYS A 367 -3.87 3.20 27.12
N GLU A 368 -2.98 2.30 26.76
CA GLU A 368 -1.72 2.12 27.51
C GLU A 368 -0.76 3.28 27.21
N LEU A 369 -0.67 3.73 25.96
CA LEU A 369 0.10 4.92 25.59
C LEU A 369 -0.40 6.17 26.35
N TYR A 370 -1.71 6.34 26.50
CA TYR A 370 -2.28 7.42 27.33
C TYR A 370 -1.76 7.34 28.78
N ARG A 371 -1.79 6.14 29.38
CA ARG A 371 -1.36 5.93 30.76
C ARG A 371 0.13 6.23 30.95
N THR A 372 0.98 5.74 30.07
CA THR A 372 2.44 5.95 30.13
C THR A 372 2.80 7.40 29.84
N THR A 373 2.20 8.02 28.82
CA THR A 373 2.39 9.45 28.52
C THR A 373 1.98 10.34 29.69
N LEU A 374 0.89 10.03 30.37
CA LEU A 374 0.47 10.76 31.57
C LEU A 374 1.48 10.59 32.72
N ALA A 375 2.05 9.38 32.87
CA ALA A 375 3.11 9.16 33.86
C ALA A 375 4.39 9.94 33.50
N HIS A 376 4.78 10.01 32.24
CA HIS A 376 5.91 10.83 31.79
C HIS A 376 5.69 12.32 32.01
N ALA A 377 4.48 12.81 31.76
CA ALA A 377 4.14 14.21 32.00
C ALA A 377 4.16 14.55 33.52
N ARG A 378 3.69 13.65 34.38
CA ARG A 378 3.71 13.80 35.85
C ARG A 378 5.10 13.73 36.46
N SER A 379 5.97 12.87 35.91
CA SER A 379 7.37 12.77 36.35
C SER A 379 8.27 13.88 35.81
N GLY A 380 7.82 14.63 34.79
CA GLY A 380 8.62 15.62 34.10
C GLY A 380 9.55 15.05 33.01
N SER A 381 9.56 13.72 32.79
CA SER A 381 10.31 13.11 31.68
C SER A 381 9.73 13.51 30.31
N LEU A 382 8.45 13.80 30.21
CA LEU A 382 7.88 14.63 29.15
C LEU A 382 7.59 16.02 29.71
N PRO A 383 8.37 17.07 29.34
CA PRO A 383 8.13 18.41 29.86
C PRO A 383 6.72 18.92 29.55
N VAL A 384 6.03 19.46 30.53
CA VAL A 384 4.67 20.02 30.36
C VAL A 384 4.65 21.12 29.29
N ALA A 385 5.70 21.93 29.19
CA ALA A 385 5.81 22.96 28.15
C ALA A 385 5.81 22.36 26.72
N ARG A 386 6.42 21.17 26.52
CA ARG A 386 6.37 20.48 25.22
C ARG A 386 4.97 19.90 24.95
N LEU A 387 4.32 19.37 25.99
CA LEU A 387 2.93 18.91 25.87
C LEU A 387 1.98 20.09 25.54
N ASP A 388 2.17 21.24 26.19
CA ASP A 388 1.41 22.46 25.91
C ASP A 388 1.64 22.99 24.49
N ASP A 389 2.87 22.90 23.94
CA ASP A 389 3.13 23.24 22.53
C ASP A 389 2.37 22.32 21.57
N ALA A 390 2.36 21.00 21.82
CA ALA A 390 1.60 20.05 21.01
C ALA A 390 0.10 20.37 21.02
N VAL A 391 -0.46 20.56 22.22
CA VAL A 391 -1.87 20.90 22.42
C VAL A 391 -2.21 22.23 21.74
N ARG A 392 -1.35 23.25 21.86
CA ARG A 392 -1.51 24.56 21.21
C ARG A 392 -1.64 24.41 19.69
N ARG A 393 -0.79 23.64 19.06
CA ARG A 393 -0.80 23.40 17.61
C ARG A 393 -2.08 22.69 17.18
N ILE A 394 -2.50 21.66 17.88
CA ILE A 394 -3.76 20.95 17.63
C ILE A 394 -4.97 21.85 17.81
N LEU A 395 -5.03 22.63 18.90
CA LEU A 395 -6.13 23.57 19.14
C LEU A 395 -6.18 24.68 18.10
N ARG A 396 -5.04 25.18 17.64
CA ARG A 396 -4.96 26.20 16.58
C ARG A 396 -5.65 25.70 15.31
N VAL A 397 -5.33 24.48 14.86
CA VAL A 397 -5.97 23.88 13.68
C VAL A 397 -7.48 23.67 13.89
N LYS A 398 -7.89 23.16 15.05
CA LYS A 398 -9.32 22.99 15.38
C LYS A 398 -10.09 24.32 15.38
N LEU A 399 -9.49 25.38 15.87
CA LEU A 399 -10.09 26.72 15.91
C LEU A 399 -10.13 27.37 14.52
N ARG A 400 -9.06 27.26 13.72
CA ARG A 400 -9.03 27.71 12.32
C ARG A 400 -10.11 27.02 11.50
N ALA A 401 -10.28 25.71 11.67
CA ALA A 401 -11.32 24.93 11.01
C ALA A 401 -12.73 25.20 11.56
N GLY A 402 -12.88 26.02 12.61
CA GLY A 402 -14.17 26.38 13.19
C GLY A 402 -14.90 25.23 13.88
N LEU A 403 -14.20 24.15 14.28
CA LEU A 403 -14.83 22.91 14.77
C LEU A 403 -15.56 23.10 16.09
N PHE A 404 -15.20 24.10 16.89
CA PHE A 404 -15.85 24.41 18.15
C PHE A 404 -17.28 24.90 17.96
N GLU A 405 -17.55 25.61 16.86
CA GLU A 405 -18.83 26.23 16.53
C GLU A 405 -19.62 25.46 15.48
N ALA A 406 -18.97 24.46 14.81
CA ALA A 406 -19.54 23.80 13.64
C ALA A 406 -20.79 22.95 13.93
N GLY A 407 -21.02 22.57 15.18
CA GLY A 407 -22.09 21.64 15.53
C GLY A 407 -21.80 20.20 15.08
N LYS A 408 -22.81 19.33 15.18
CA LYS A 408 -22.70 17.94 14.76
C LYS A 408 -22.40 17.84 13.26
N PRO A 409 -21.57 16.88 12.81
CA PRO A 409 -21.28 16.65 11.40
C PRO A 409 -22.50 16.59 10.50
N SER A 410 -23.57 15.90 10.90
CA SER A 410 -24.83 15.83 10.14
C SER A 410 -25.59 17.17 10.01
N SER A 411 -25.28 18.16 10.84
CA SER A 411 -25.88 19.50 10.77
C SER A 411 -25.06 20.50 9.98
N ARG A 412 -23.90 20.11 9.48
CA ARG A 412 -22.99 20.98 8.73
C ARG A 412 -23.34 21.00 7.23
N PRO A 413 -22.89 22.00 6.46
CA PRO A 413 -22.99 21.97 5.02
C PRO A 413 -22.44 20.65 4.45
N PHE A 414 -23.15 20.07 3.50
CA PHE A 414 -22.86 18.75 2.89
C PHE A 414 -23.11 17.51 3.77
N GLY A 415 -23.15 17.60 5.09
CA GLY A 415 -23.41 16.45 5.96
C GLY A 415 -24.71 15.73 5.59
N GLY A 416 -24.62 14.46 5.18
CA GLY A 416 -25.76 13.65 4.77
C GLY A 416 -26.31 13.93 3.35
N ARG A 417 -25.64 14.75 2.54
CA ARG A 417 -25.96 14.96 1.13
C ARG A 417 -25.53 13.77 0.27
N PHE A 418 -26.01 12.55 0.61
CA PHE A 418 -25.56 11.29 -0.01
C PHE A 418 -25.80 11.23 -1.54
N GLU A 419 -26.69 12.04 -2.07
CA GLU A 419 -26.92 12.14 -3.51
C GLU A 419 -25.73 12.77 -4.29
N LEU A 420 -24.81 13.43 -3.58
CA LEU A 420 -23.59 13.97 -4.16
C LEU A 420 -22.42 12.98 -4.12
N LEU A 421 -22.51 11.93 -3.28
CA LEU A 421 -21.47 10.91 -3.16
C LEU A 421 -21.41 10.07 -4.44
N GLY A 422 -20.27 10.08 -5.13
CA GLY A 422 -20.15 9.46 -6.45
C GLY A 422 -21.09 10.09 -7.50
N GLY A 423 -21.43 11.36 -7.31
CA GLY A 423 -22.33 12.08 -8.18
C GLY A 423 -21.82 12.29 -9.60
N PRO A 424 -22.67 12.63 -10.57
CA PRO A 424 -22.30 12.74 -11.97
C PRO A 424 -21.12 13.68 -12.25
N ASP A 425 -21.04 14.81 -11.55
CA ASP A 425 -19.99 15.81 -11.76
C ASP A 425 -18.63 15.30 -11.30
N HIS A 426 -18.59 14.62 -10.15
CA HIS A 426 -17.34 13.99 -9.64
C HIS A 426 -16.91 12.84 -10.52
N ARG A 427 -17.83 12.01 -10.99
CA ARG A 427 -17.56 10.93 -11.94
C ARG A 427 -17.06 11.46 -13.29
N ALA A 428 -17.64 12.56 -13.79
CA ALA A 428 -17.14 13.20 -15.01
C ALA A 428 -15.71 13.71 -14.85
N LEU A 429 -15.38 14.28 -13.69
CA LEU A 429 -14.02 14.69 -13.32
C LEU A 429 -13.08 13.48 -13.24
N ALA A 430 -13.50 12.38 -12.63
CA ALA A 430 -12.70 11.16 -12.57
C ALA A 430 -12.45 10.57 -13.97
N ARG A 431 -13.48 10.58 -14.86
CA ARG A 431 -13.34 10.16 -16.26
C ARG A 431 -12.37 11.07 -17.05
N GLU A 432 -12.38 12.37 -16.80
CA GLU A 432 -11.39 13.31 -17.35
C GLU A 432 -9.99 12.95 -16.85
N ALA A 433 -9.83 12.70 -15.55
CA ALA A 433 -8.55 12.31 -14.95
C ALA A 433 -8.00 11.00 -15.53
N VAL A 434 -8.84 10.01 -15.80
CA VAL A 434 -8.44 8.78 -16.49
C VAL A 434 -7.91 9.11 -17.88
N ARG A 435 -8.65 9.88 -18.70
CA ARG A 435 -8.21 10.24 -20.06
C ARG A 435 -6.85 10.94 -20.08
N GLU A 436 -6.59 11.80 -19.08
CA GLU A 436 -5.34 12.55 -19.01
C GLU A 436 -4.17 11.73 -18.47
N SER A 437 -4.44 10.64 -17.74
CA SER A 437 -3.42 9.82 -17.09
C SER A 437 -2.84 8.71 -17.98
N LEU A 438 -3.57 8.25 -18.99
CA LEU A 438 -3.14 7.12 -19.81
C LEU A 438 -1.94 7.45 -20.69
N VAL A 439 -0.95 6.55 -20.73
CA VAL A 439 0.26 6.72 -21.52
C VAL A 439 0.33 5.68 -22.64
N LEU A 440 0.36 6.13 -23.88
CA LEU A 440 0.55 5.27 -25.05
C LEU A 440 2.04 4.97 -25.22
N LEU A 441 2.45 3.70 -25.04
CA LEU A 441 3.84 3.27 -25.16
C LEU A 441 4.17 2.69 -26.52
N LYS A 442 3.19 2.09 -27.21
CA LYS A 442 3.33 1.48 -28.53
C LYS A 442 2.04 1.62 -29.33
N ASN A 443 2.15 1.87 -30.65
CA ASN A 443 1.02 1.94 -31.56
C ASN A 443 1.47 1.54 -32.99
N ALA A 444 1.86 0.27 -33.16
CA ALA A 444 2.38 -0.24 -34.43
C ALA A 444 1.32 -0.16 -35.53
N GLY A 445 1.73 0.32 -36.68
CA GLY A 445 0.85 0.48 -37.84
C GLY A 445 -0.33 1.43 -37.60
N SER A 446 -0.26 2.31 -36.61
CA SER A 446 -1.34 3.24 -36.21
C SER A 446 -2.66 2.49 -35.95
N LEU A 447 -2.61 1.39 -35.20
CA LEU A 447 -3.78 0.59 -34.83
C LEU A 447 -4.82 1.41 -34.05
N LEU A 448 -4.35 2.23 -33.11
CA LEU A 448 -5.20 3.19 -32.37
C LEU A 448 -5.28 4.52 -33.13
N PRO A 449 -6.45 5.21 -33.12
CA PRO A 449 -7.68 4.83 -32.43
C PRO A 449 -8.47 3.73 -33.16
N LEU A 450 -9.17 2.89 -32.39
CA LEU A 450 -10.04 1.83 -32.89
C LEU A 450 -11.33 2.39 -33.49
N LYS A 451 -11.92 1.63 -34.41
CA LYS A 451 -13.26 1.93 -34.96
C LYS A 451 -14.31 1.30 -34.02
N PRO A 452 -15.19 2.06 -33.39
CA PRO A 452 -16.15 1.47 -32.44
C PRO A 452 -17.22 0.60 -33.12
N GLY A 453 -17.47 0.78 -34.42
CA GLY A 453 -18.38 -0.09 -35.21
C GLY A 453 -17.81 -1.48 -35.57
N ALA A 454 -16.61 -1.84 -35.10
CA ALA A 454 -15.98 -3.14 -35.36
C ALA A 454 -16.50 -4.25 -34.45
N ASN A 455 -16.13 -5.51 -34.77
CA ASN A 455 -16.32 -6.67 -33.89
C ASN A 455 -15.12 -6.80 -32.95
N ILE A 456 -15.30 -6.55 -31.68
CA ILE A 456 -14.23 -6.43 -30.69
C ILE A 456 -14.30 -7.56 -29.68
N LEU A 457 -13.17 -8.24 -29.48
CA LEU A 457 -12.99 -9.15 -28.35
C LEU A 457 -12.35 -8.39 -27.19
N VAL A 458 -12.93 -8.45 -26.00
CA VAL A 458 -12.37 -7.93 -24.77
C VAL A 458 -11.97 -9.11 -23.89
N ALA A 459 -10.69 -9.20 -23.53
CA ALA A 459 -10.11 -10.34 -22.86
C ALA A 459 -9.14 -9.93 -21.75
N GLY A 460 -8.60 -10.92 -21.04
CA GLY A 460 -7.72 -10.70 -19.89
C GLY A 460 -8.48 -10.60 -18.57
N ASP A 461 -7.77 -10.81 -17.48
CA ASP A 461 -8.33 -10.88 -16.11
C ASP A 461 -8.63 -9.51 -15.49
N GLY A 462 -8.19 -8.43 -16.13
CA GLY A 462 -8.49 -7.05 -15.75
C GLY A 462 -9.69 -6.44 -16.48
N ALA A 463 -10.28 -7.14 -17.48
CA ALA A 463 -11.30 -6.58 -18.37
C ALA A 463 -12.55 -6.08 -17.63
N ASP A 464 -13.12 -6.90 -16.75
CA ASP A 464 -14.30 -6.59 -15.93
C ASP A 464 -13.96 -6.80 -14.43
N ASN A 465 -12.88 -6.18 -13.98
CA ASN A 465 -12.33 -6.37 -12.64
C ASN A 465 -12.07 -5.01 -11.97
N LEU A 466 -13.08 -4.51 -11.26
CA LEU A 466 -12.99 -3.23 -10.55
C LEU A 466 -11.93 -3.27 -9.44
N THR A 467 -11.76 -4.38 -8.76
CA THR A 467 -10.73 -4.55 -7.72
C THR A 467 -9.32 -4.29 -8.28
N LYS A 468 -9.01 -4.90 -9.44
CA LYS A 468 -7.73 -4.69 -10.14
C LYS A 468 -7.61 -3.27 -10.71
N GLN A 469 -8.72 -2.73 -11.22
CA GLN A 469 -8.80 -1.38 -11.80
C GLN A 469 -8.57 -0.28 -10.76
N THR A 470 -9.06 -0.46 -9.52
CA THR A 470 -8.99 0.56 -8.48
C THR A 470 -7.74 0.47 -7.61
N GLY A 471 -7.13 -0.71 -7.50
CA GLY A 471 -5.87 -0.88 -6.78
C GLY A 471 -5.99 -0.89 -5.25
N GLY A 472 -4.86 -0.77 -4.58
CA GLY A 472 -4.77 -0.67 -3.12
C GLY A 472 -5.43 0.59 -2.57
N TRP A 473 -5.57 0.71 -1.25
CA TRP A 473 -6.26 1.83 -0.61
C TRP A 473 -7.68 2.05 -1.15
N THR A 474 -8.39 0.97 -1.45
CA THR A 474 -9.75 1.02 -1.98
C THR A 474 -10.68 0.13 -1.17
N LEU A 475 -11.60 0.72 -0.40
CA LEU A 475 -12.55 0.10 0.53
C LEU A 475 -11.89 -0.74 1.63
N SER A 476 -10.74 -1.32 1.36
CA SER A 476 -9.84 -1.94 2.32
C SER A 476 -8.42 -1.42 2.08
N TRP A 477 -7.54 -1.58 3.06
CA TRP A 477 -6.15 -1.14 2.95
C TRP A 477 -5.46 -1.75 1.72
N GLN A 478 -5.52 -3.09 1.57
CA GLN A 478 -4.90 -3.76 0.44
C GLN A 478 -5.68 -3.64 -0.88
N GLY A 479 -6.90 -3.08 -0.86
CA GLY A 479 -7.79 -3.05 -2.03
C GLY A 479 -8.35 -4.42 -2.40
N THR A 480 -8.15 -5.42 -1.54
CA THR A 480 -8.62 -6.80 -1.73
C THR A 480 -9.91 -7.07 -0.98
N GLY A 481 -10.54 -8.21 -1.25
CA GLY A 481 -11.77 -8.59 -0.56
C GLY A 481 -13.01 -7.82 -1.04
N THR A 482 -12.95 -7.14 -2.17
CA THR A 482 -14.05 -6.37 -2.76
C THR A 482 -14.72 -7.16 -3.89
N ASN A 483 -15.96 -6.77 -4.21
CA ASN A 483 -16.73 -7.35 -5.31
C ASN A 483 -17.52 -6.26 -6.03
N ARG A 484 -18.17 -6.58 -7.16
CA ARG A 484 -18.91 -5.60 -8.00
C ARG A 484 -19.95 -4.79 -7.22
N SER A 485 -20.61 -5.38 -6.23
CA SER A 485 -21.65 -4.69 -5.44
C SER A 485 -21.10 -3.60 -4.52
N ASP A 486 -19.81 -3.63 -4.22
CA ASP A 486 -19.12 -2.63 -3.40
C ASP A 486 -18.84 -1.34 -4.17
N PHE A 487 -18.99 -1.38 -5.51
CA PHE A 487 -18.74 -0.27 -6.42
C PHE A 487 -20.00 0.18 -7.16
N PRO A 488 -21.07 0.61 -6.46
CA PRO A 488 -22.37 0.87 -7.09
C PRO A 488 -22.34 1.97 -8.15
N ASN A 489 -21.42 2.92 -8.05
CA ASN A 489 -21.29 4.06 -8.95
C ASN A 489 -20.15 3.92 -9.97
N ALA A 490 -19.35 2.84 -9.92
CA ALA A 490 -18.22 2.66 -10.80
C ALA A 490 -18.59 2.01 -12.13
N GLN A 491 -17.78 2.26 -13.15
CA GLN A 491 -17.83 1.64 -14.46
C GLN A 491 -16.55 0.85 -14.69
N SER A 492 -16.64 -0.44 -15.03
CA SER A 492 -15.46 -1.21 -15.41
C SER A 492 -14.99 -0.80 -16.82
N ILE A 493 -13.73 -1.17 -17.15
CA ILE A 493 -13.18 -0.93 -18.50
C ILE A 493 -14.03 -1.67 -19.55
N TRP A 494 -14.45 -2.89 -19.25
CA TRP A 494 -15.38 -3.65 -20.10
C TRP A 494 -16.69 -2.89 -20.33
N GLU A 495 -17.36 -2.45 -19.27
CA GLU A 495 -18.62 -1.70 -19.37
C GLU A 495 -18.47 -0.41 -20.21
N GLY A 496 -17.30 0.24 -20.11
CA GLY A 496 -16.98 1.40 -20.94
C GLY A 496 -16.82 1.05 -22.42
N ILE A 497 -16.11 -0.01 -22.73
CA ILE A 497 -15.91 -0.48 -24.12
C ILE A 497 -17.22 -0.93 -24.74
N ASP A 498 -18.00 -1.76 -24.04
CA ASP A 498 -19.29 -2.27 -24.52
C ASP A 498 -20.28 -1.14 -24.84
N ALA A 499 -20.35 -0.14 -23.99
CA ALA A 499 -21.20 1.04 -24.21
C ALA A 499 -20.79 1.80 -25.48
N GLU A 500 -19.50 2.02 -25.74
CA GLU A 500 -19.00 2.72 -26.93
C GLU A 500 -19.26 1.93 -28.22
N VAL A 501 -18.96 0.63 -28.18
CA VAL A 501 -19.15 -0.26 -29.33
C VAL A 501 -20.62 -0.41 -29.68
N THR A 502 -21.47 -0.64 -28.69
CA THR A 502 -22.92 -0.77 -28.88
C THR A 502 -23.53 0.53 -29.42
N ALA A 503 -23.14 1.70 -28.88
CA ALA A 503 -23.63 2.99 -29.37
C ALA A 503 -23.26 3.26 -30.84
N ALA A 504 -22.14 2.70 -31.32
CA ALA A 504 -21.72 2.80 -32.72
C ALA A 504 -22.26 1.70 -33.65
N GLY A 505 -23.09 0.80 -33.13
CA GLY A 505 -23.65 -0.34 -33.89
C GLY A 505 -22.66 -1.47 -34.15
N GLY A 506 -21.54 -1.52 -33.43
CA GLY A 506 -20.57 -2.61 -33.44
C GLY A 506 -21.00 -3.77 -32.50
N SER A 507 -20.09 -4.72 -32.30
CA SER A 507 -20.29 -5.84 -31.37
C SER A 507 -19.07 -6.03 -30.48
N ALA A 508 -19.26 -6.13 -29.17
CA ALA A 508 -18.23 -6.45 -28.22
C ALA A 508 -18.51 -7.79 -27.55
N THR A 509 -17.49 -8.60 -27.33
CA THR A 509 -17.61 -9.89 -26.65
C THR A 509 -16.59 -9.94 -25.51
N LEU A 510 -17.08 -10.12 -24.28
CA LEU A 510 -16.23 -10.34 -23.10
C LEU A 510 -15.86 -11.83 -23.00
N SER A 511 -14.59 -12.12 -22.98
CA SER A 511 -14.05 -13.46 -22.71
C SER A 511 -12.67 -13.35 -22.08
N ALA A 512 -12.57 -13.52 -20.78
CA ALA A 512 -11.27 -13.43 -20.08
C ALA A 512 -10.22 -14.37 -20.66
N GLU A 513 -10.62 -15.54 -21.15
CA GLU A 513 -9.77 -16.53 -21.79
C GLU A 513 -9.59 -16.31 -23.30
N GLY A 514 -10.17 -15.25 -23.87
CA GLY A 514 -10.03 -14.91 -25.27
C GLY A 514 -10.77 -15.85 -26.23
N ARG A 515 -11.84 -16.54 -25.78
CA ARG A 515 -12.66 -17.40 -26.65
C ARG A 515 -13.58 -16.56 -27.52
N TYR A 516 -13.71 -16.90 -28.79
CA TYR A 516 -14.60 -16.24 -29.73
C TYR A 516 -15.25 -17.26 -30.68
N SER A 517 -16.48 -17.00 -31.12
CA SER A 517 -17.18 -17.80 -32.11
C SER A 517 -16.93 -17.35 -33.57
N HIS A 518 -16.72 -16.06 -33.74
CA HIS A 518 -16.36 -15.42 -35.00
C HIS A 518 -15.06 -14.62 -34.79
N LYS A 519 -14.16 -14.66 -35.77
CA LYS A 519 -12.88 -13.97 -35.70
C LYS A 519 -13.16 -12.47 -35.47
N PRO A 520 -12.66 -11.87 -34.36
CA PRO A 520 -12.81 -10.45 -34.13
C PRO A 520 -11.90 -9.63 -35.05
N ASP A 521 -12.27 -8.37 -35.30
CA ASP A 521 -11.45 -7.43 -36.05
C ASP A 521 -10.24 -6.98 -35.23
N VAL A 522 -10.39 -6.91 -33.90
CA VAL A 522 -9.35 -6.54 -32.92
C VAL A 522 -9.65 -7.15 -31.55
N ALA A 523 -8.62 -7.45 -30.78
CA ALA A 523 -8.73 -7.87 -29.40
C ALA A 523 -8.10 -6.81 -28.47
N ILE A 524 -8.83 -6.45 -27.41
CA ILE A 524 -8.35 -5.60 -26.31
C ILE A 524 -8.12 -6.54 -25.13
N VAL A 525 -6.86 -6.66 -24.68
CA VAL A 525 -6.47 -7.53 -23.57
C VAL A 525 -6.09 -6.66 -22.38
N ILE A 526 -6.89 -6.71 -21.31
CA ILE A 526 -6.69 -5.93 -20.08
C ILE A 526 -6.13 -6.85 -18.99
N PHE A 527 -4.98 -6.53 -18.45
CA PHE A 527 -4.27 -7.32 -17.46
C PHE A 527 -3.35 -6.44 -16.61
N GLY A 528 -2.83 -6.95 -15.50
CA GLY A 528 -1.91 -6.19 -14.68
C GLY A 528 -1.74 -6.74 -13.27
N GLU A 529 -1.15 -5.94 -12.38
CA GLU A 529 -0.91 -6.29 -10.99
C GLU A 529 -2.24 -6.48 -10.25
N ASP A 530 -2.27 -7.42 -9.29
CA ASP A 530 -3.33 -7.47 -8.29
C ASP A 530 -3.14 -6.33 -7.29
N PRO A 531 -4.21 -5.84 -6.63
CA PRO A 531 -4.10 -4.74 -5.70
C PRO A 531 -3.23 -5.09 -4.49
N TYR A 532 -2.49 -4.11 -4.01
CA TYR A 532 -1.63 -4.17 -2.82
C TYR A 532 -1.47 -2.78 -2.22
N ALA A 533 -1.09 -2.73 -0.94
CA ALA A 533 -0.65 -1.51 -0.28
C ALA A 533 0.62 -1.75 0.52
N GLU A 534 1.46 -0.71 0.62
CA GLU A 534 2.67 -0.63 1.45
C GLU A 534 3.63 -1.80 1.23
N PHE A 535 4.25 -2.35 2.28
CA PHE A 535 5.25 -3.42 2.22
C PHE A 535 4.75 -4.70 1.53
N GLN A 536 3.44 -4.94 1.47
CA GLN A 536 2.90 -6.08 0.72
C GLN A 536 3.13 -5.94 -0.80
N GLY A 537 3.26 -4.72 -1.27
CA GLY A 537 3.64 -4.42 -2.64
C GLY A 537 5.14 -4.44 -2.91
N ASP A 538 6.01 -4.57 -1.88
CA ASP A 538 7.47 -4.63 -2.07
C ASP A 538 7.85 -5.82 -2.93
N ARG A 539 8.79 -5.60 -3.87
CA ARG A 539 9.23 -6.60 -4.83
C ARG A 539 10.76 -6.77 -4.82
N PRO A 540 11.25 -7.96 -5.19
CA PRO A 540 12.70 -8.17 -5.36
C PRO A 540 13.23 -7.54 -6.66
N ASP A 541 12.39 -7.39 -7.68
CA ASP A 541 12.68 -6.79 -8.99
C ASP A 541 11.41 -6.18 -9.61
N VAL A 542 11.51 -5.59 -10.80
CA VAL A 542 10.41 -4.96 -11.52
C VAL A 542 9.90 -5.77 -12.72
N GLY A 543 10.19 -7.07 -12.77
CA GLY A 543 9.67 -7.96 -13.81
C GLY A 543 8.19 -8.28 -13.60
N TYR A 544 7.38 -8.17 -14.63
CA TYR A 544 5.99 -8.63 -14.62
C TYR A 544 5.89 -10.04 -15.18
N ASP A 545 5.31 -10.95 -14.41
CA ASP A 545 5.11 -12.35 -14.78
C ASP A 545 3.62 -12.68 -14.81
N ASP A 546 3.13 -13.00 -15.99
CA ASP A 546 1.77 -13.47 -16.22
C ASP A 546 1.74 -14.37 -17.46
N ALA A 547 2.07 -15.62 -17.23
CA ALA A 547 2.16 -16.63 -18.30
C ALA A 547 0.82 -16.81 -19.02
N LYS A 548 -0.32 -16.65 -18.31
CA LYS A 548 -1.67 -16.84 -18.87
C LYS A 548 -2.00 -15.75 -19.88
N ASN A 549 -1.90 -14.48 -19.51
CA ASN A 549 -2.19 -13.37 -20.40
C ASN A 549 -1.15 -13.22 -21.53
N LEU A 550 0.12 -13.57 -21.26
CA LEU A 550 1.14 -13.62 -22.32
C LEU A 550 0.84 -14.70 -23.36
N ALA A 551 0.44 -15.91 -22.95
CA ALA A 551 0.02 -16.99 -23.86
C ALA A 551 -1.23 -16.58 -24.66
N LEU A 552 -2.19 -15.90 -24.04
CA LEU A 552 -3.38 -15.34 -24.69
C LEU A 552 -2.99 -14.36 -25.80
N LEU A 553 -2.17 -13.35 -25.52
CA LEU A 553 -1.68 -12.38 -26.49
C LEU A 553 -0.97 -13.05 -27.67
N ARG A 554 -0.08 -13.98 -27.37
CA ARG A 554 0.65 -14.74 -28.42
C ARG A 554 -0.30 -15.57 -29.30
N SER A 555 -1.34 -16.17 -28.71
CA SER A 555 -2.33 -16.96 -29.47
C SER A 555 -3.16 -16.09 -30.39
N LEU A 556 -3.60 -14.91 -29.94
CA LEU A 556 -4.35 -13.94 -30.71
C LEU A 556 -3.49 -13.42 -31.90
N LYS A 557 -2.24 -13.08 -31.62
CA LYS A 557 -1.28 -12.66 -32.67
C LYS A 557 -1.03 -13.75 -33.70
N ALA A 558 -0.86 -15.01 -33.28
CA ALA A 558 -0.70 -16.14 -34.18
C ALA A 558 -1.96 -16.39 -35.03
N ALA A 559 -3.15 -16.08 -34.55
CA ALA A 559 -4.40 -16.08 -35.30
C ALA A 559 -4.56 -14.88 -36.23
N GLY A 560 -3.59 -13.98 -36.30
CA GLY A 560 -3.64 -12.74 -37.09
C GLY A 560 -4.75 -11.80 -36.66
N ILE A 561 -5.00 -11.69 -35.36
CA ILE A 561 -5.93 -10.73 -34.74
C ILE A 561 -5.07 -9.59 -34.18
N PRO A 562 -5.26 -8.34 -34.64
CA PRO A 562 -4.60 -7.18 -34.05
C PRO A 562 -4.91 -7.06 -32.54
N THR A 563 -3.91 -6.73 -31.72
CA THR A 563 -4.04 -6.73 -30.27
C THR A 563 -3.69 -5.38 -29.65
N VAL A 564 -4.55 -4.91 -28.74
CA VAL A 564 -4.30 -3.76 -27.88
C VAL A 564 -4.17 -4.27 -26.45
N SER A 565 -3.02 -4.05 -25.82
CA SER A 565 -2.82 -4.31 -24.40
C SER A 565 -3.12 -3.06 -23.58
N VAL A 566 -3.94 -3.22 -22.54
CA VAL A 566 -4.18 -2.21 -21.49
C VAL A 566 -3.61 -2.75 -20.18
N PHE A 567 -2.51 -2.16 -19.73
CA PHE A 567 -1.75 -2.65 -18.58
C PHE A 567 -2.07 -1.86 -17.31
N LEU A 568 -2.57 -2.57 -16.31
CA LEU A 568 -2.91 -2.03 -15.00
C LEU A 568 -1.74 -2.27 -14.04
N SER A 569 -1.11 -1.21 -13.55
CA SER A 569 0.03 -1.37 -12.63
C SER A 569 0.21 -0.16 -11.71
N GLY A 570 0.74 -0.42 -10.53
CA GLY A 570 1.11 0.59 -9.56
C GLY A 570 2.55 1.11 -9.71
N ARG A 571 3.26 0.72 -10.77
CA ARG A 571 4.67 1.06 -11.03
C ARG A 571 5.05 0.86 -12.49
N ALA A 572 6.18 1.42 -12.91
CA ALA A 572 6.80 1.03 -14.18
C ALA A 572 7.40 -0.38 -14.04
N MET A 573 7.13 -1.25 -15.02
CA MET A 573 7.54 -2.66 -14.96
C MET A 573 8.19 -3.13 -16.26
N TRP A 574 9.11 -4.07 -16.14
CA TRP A 574 9.63 -4.77 -17.31
C TRP A 574 8.55 -5.68 -17.88
N VAL A 575 8.08 -5.37 -19.07
CA VAL A 575 6.99 -6.06 -19.79
C VAL A 575 7.36 -6.40 -21.23
N ASN A 576 8.65 -6.56 -21.54
CA ASN A 576 9.13 -6.77 -22.91
C ASN A 576 8.39 -7.89 -23.67
N PRO A 577 8.10 -9.08 -23.09
CA PRO A 577 7.36 -10.13 -23.79
C PRO A 577 5.94 -9.68 -24.19
N PHE A 578 5.29 -8.86 -23.35
CA PHE A 578 3.94 -8.34 -23.62
C PHE A 578 3.96 -7.23 -24.68
N LEU A 579 4.96 -6.35 -24.64
CA LEU A 579 5.18 -5.35 -25.70
C LEU A 579 5.40 -6.00 -27.06
N ASN A 580 6.20 -7.10 -27.13
CA ASN A 580 6.43 -7.85 -28.35
C ASN A 580 5.16 -8.55 -28.88
N ALA A 581 4.32 -9.01 -27.97
CA ALA A 581 3.09 -9.74 -28.30
C ALA A 581 1.92 -8.82 -28.69
N SER A 582 2.03 -7.51 -28.48
CA SER A 582 0.98 -6.52 -28.72
C SER A 582 1.29 -5.63 -29.91
N ASP A 583 0.24 -5.14 -30.62
CA ASP A 583 0.37 -4.13 -31.67
C ASP A 583 0.25 -2.71 -31.12
N ALA A 584 -0.61 -2.50 -30.10
CA ALA A 584 -0.62 -1.30 -29.30
C ALA A 584 -0.52 -1.64 -27.81
N PHE A 585 0.10 -0.74 -27.01
CA PHE A 585 0.29 -0.93 -25.58
C PHE A 585 0.06 0.38 -24.82
N VAL A 586 -0.90 0.34 -23.89
CA VAL A 586 -1.30 1.48 -23.06
C VAL A 586 -0.98 1.16 -21.61
N ALA A 587 -0.15 1.98 -20.94
CA ALA A 587 0.00 1.99 -19.51
C ALA A 587 -1.20 2.76 -18.92
N ALA A 588 -2.10 2.04 -18.27
CA ALA A 588 -3.34 2.59 -17.73
C ALA A 588 -3.25 2.87 -16.22
N TRP A 589 -2.15 2.47 -15.59
CA TRP A 589 -1.92 2.62 -14.17
C TRP A 589 -3.05 1.98 -13.34
N LEU A 590 -3.61 2.71 -12.40
CA LEU A 590 -4.75 2.31 -11.58
C LEU A 590 -5.84 3.39 -11.76
N PRO A 591 -6.74 3.24 -12.74
CA PRO A 591 -7.61 4.32 -13.20
C PRO A 591 -8.79 4.67 -12.26
N GLY A 592 -9.04 3.90 -11.20
CA GLY A 592 -10.13 4.22 -10.26
C GLY A 592 -11.50 3.79 -10.77
N SER A 593 -12.56 4.56 -10.44
CA SER A 593 -13.96 4.15 -10.70
C SER A 593 -14.45 4.31 -12.15
N GLU A 594 -13.72 5.03 -13.01
CA GLU A 594 -14.23 5.42 -14.32
C GLU A 594 -13.51 4.74 -15.48
N GLY A 595 -13.63 3.41 -15.61
CA GLY A 595 -13.06 2.62 -16.70
C GLY A 595 -13.48 3.06 -18.10
N GLY A 596 -14.64 3.73 -18.23
CA GLY A 596 -15.07 4.36 -19.47
C GLY A 596 -14.10 5.41 -20.02
N GLY A 597 -13.28 6.04 -19.16
CA GLY A 597 -12.19 6.93 -19.60
C GLY A 597 -11.15 6.22 -20.45
N VAL A 598 -10.87 4.93 -20.15
CA VAL A 598 -9.99 4.08 -20.98
C VAL A 598 -10.61 3.86 -22.36
N ALA A 599 -11.91 3.52 -22.40
CA ALA A 599 -12.62 3.34 -23.67
C ALA A 599 -12.61 4.63 -24.53
N ASP A 600 -12.84 5.81 -23.92
CA ASP A 600 -12.77 7.10 -24.62
C ASP A 600 -11.46 7.27 -25.39
N MET A 601 -10.33 6.86 -24.78
CA MET A 601 -9.01 6.98 -25.39
C MET A 601 -8.80 5.96 -26.50
N LEU A 602 -9.20 4.70 -26.28
CA LEU A 602 -9.04 3.64 -27.27
C LEU A 602 -9.83 3.91 -28.54
N PHE A 603 -11.00 4.57 -28.44
CA PHE A 603 -11.87 4.92 -29.58
C PHE A 603 -11.67 6.35 -30.09
N GLY A 604 -10.67 7.08 -29.64
CA GLY A 604 -10.28 8.37 -30.19
C GLY A 604 -11.19 9.54 -29.84
N LYS A 605 -11.96 9.49 -28.75
CA LYS A 605 -12.71 10.65 -28.26
C LYS A 605 -11.80 11.75 -27.73
N ALA A 606 -10.58 11.40 -27.32
CA ALA A 606 -9.50 12.29 -26.98
C ALA A 606 -8.17 11.66 -27.42
N ASP A 607 -7.15 12.49 -27.68
CA ASP A 607 -5.81 12.01 -27.97
C ASP A 607 -5.01 11.77 -26.69
N PHE A 608 -4.04 10.85 -26.74
CA PHE A 608 -3.14 10.59 -25.63
C PHE A 608 -2.25 11.81 -25.36
N ARG A 609 -2.26 12.27 -24.12
CA ARG A 609 -1.42 13.38 -23.64
C ARG A 609 -0.58 13.02 -22.41
N GLY A 610 -0.90 11.90 -21.78
CA GLY A 610 -0.17 11.40 -20.62
C GLY A 610 1.30 11.15 -20.93
N LYS A 611 2.16 11.45 -19.97
CA LYS A 611 3.62 11.31 -20.06
C LYS A 611 4.13 10.50 -18.88
N LEU A 612 5.03 9.55 -19.11
CA LEU A 612 5.58 8.72 -18.05
C LEU A 612 6.10 9.58 -16.87
N PRO A 613 5.60 9.38 -15.66
CA PRO A 613 6.12 10.04 -14.47
C PRO A 613 7.29 9.27 -13.85
N TYR A 614 7.56 8.09 -14.36
CA TYR A 614 8.66 7.19 -14.02
C TYR A 614 9.35 6.72 -15.30
N SER A 615 10.66 6.54 -15.24
CA SER A 615 11.43 5.91 -16.29
C SER A 615 11.04 4.44 -16.40
N TRP A 616 10.77 3.94 -17.62
CA TRP A 616 10.32 2.56 -17.84
C TRP A 616 11.50 1.61 -17.96
N PRO A 617 11.60 0.54 -17.15
CA PRO A 617 12.78 -0.32 -17.12
C PRO A 617 12.97 -1.11 -18.41
N LYS A 618 14.22 -1.22 -18.85
CA LYS A 618 14.66 -1.99 -20.02
C LYS A 618 14.91 -3.46 -19.67
N ALA A 619 15.23 -3.73 -18.40
CA ALA A 619 15.51 -5.02 -17.84
C ALA A 619 14.83 -5.19 -16.48
N SER A 620 14.51 -6.44 -16.09
CA SER A 620 13.75 -6.71 -14.87
C SER A 620 14.50 -6.37 -13.58
N ASP A 621 15.82 -6.25 -13.63
CA ASP A 621 16.69 -5.84 -12.53
C ASP A 621 17.03 -4.34 -12.50
N GLN A 622 16.53 -3.55 -13.45
CA GLN A 622 16.59 -2.10 -13.42
C GLN A 622 15.53 -1.52 -12.46
N THR A 623 15.75 -1.66 -11.18
CA THR A 623 14.79 -1.34 -10.13
C THR A 623 14.80 0.13 -9.69
N ALA A 624 15.90 0.82 -9.97
CA ALA A 624 16.15 2.23 -9.64
C ALA A 624 16.83 2.91 -10.84
N VAL A 625 16.06 3.19 -11.88
CA VAL A 625 16.52 3.93 -13.06
C VAL A 625 15.80 5.26 -13.12
N ASN A 626 16.49 6.35 -12.84
CA ASN A 626 15.86 7.65 -12.64
C ASN A 626 16.60 8.74 -13.41
N VAL A 627 15.88 9.75 -13.85
CA VAL A 627 16.47 10.94 -14.45
C VAL A 627 17.56 11.54 -13.56
N GLY A 628 18.72 11.77 -14.15
CA GLY A 628 19.89 12.32 -13.46
C GLY A 628 20.86 11.26 -12.94
N ASP A 629 20.53 9.97 -13.01
CA ASP A 629 21.45 8.90 -12.67
C ASP A 629 22.59 8.81 -13.72
N ALA A 630 23.80 8.43 -13.28
CA ALA A 630 24.98 8.39 -14.16
C ALA A 630 24.83 7.34 -15.30
N ASP A 631 24.15 6.22 -15.00
CA ASP A 631 23.93 5.09 -15.92
C ASP A 631 22.47 5.07 -16.42
N TYR A 632 21.91 6.24 -16.73
CA TYR A 632 20.51 6.38 -17.14
C TYR A 632 20.27 5.76 -18.53
N ASP A 633 19.72 4.54 -18.59
CA ASP A 633 19.41 3.81 -19.84
C ASP A 633 18.08 3.06 -19.70
N PRO A 634 16.93 3.74 -19.60
CA PRO A 634 15.60 3.12 -19.56
C PRO A 634 15.16 2.61 -20.93
N LEU A 635 14.12 1.76 -20.99
CA LEU A 635 13.44 1.42 -22.23
C LEU A 635 12.67 2.62 -22.77
N PHE A 636 11.88 3.29 -21.94
CA PHE A 636 11.25 4.56 -22.25
C PHE A 636 11.66 5.59 -21.17
N ALA A 637 12.14 6.73 -21.64
CA ALA A 637 12.60 7.77 -20.74
C ALA A 637 11.44 8.43 -19.97
N TYR A 638 11.74 9.00 -18.81
CA TYR A 638 10.84 9.93 -18.12
C TYR A 638 10.26 10.97 -19.08
N GLY A 639 8.95 11.20 -19.03
CA GLY A 639 8.27 12.12 -19.93
C GLY A 639 7.92 11.53 -21.30
N PHE A 640 8.25 10.25 -21.57
CA PHE A 640 7.81 9.58 -22.80
C PHE A 640 6.29 9.35 -22.80
N GLY A 641 5.71 9.36 -23.98
CA GLY A 641 4.31 9.05 -24.27
C GLY A 641 3.98 9.49 -25.68
N LEU A 642 3.34 8.61 -26.44
CA LEU A 642 2.92 8.82 -27.81
C LEU A 642 1.55 9.50 -27.87
N THR A 643 1.28 10.18 -28.98
CA THR A 643 -0.04 10.59 -29.46
C THR A 643 -0.44 9.72 -30.66
N PHE A 644 -1.66 9.86 -31.18
CA PHE A 644 -2.07 9.15 -32.41
C PHE A 644 -1.27 9.57 -33.64
N ALA A 645 -0.69 10.76 -33.64
CA ALA A 645 0.10 11.28 -34.75
C ALA A 645 1.54 10.74 -34.80
N ASP A 646 2.02 10.17 -33.68
CA ASP A 646 3.38 9.69 -33.58
C ASP A 646 3.53 8.30 -34.21
N LYS A 647 4.72 8.00 -34.74
CA LYS A 647 5.09 6.65 -35.14
C LYS A 647 5.33 5.82 -33.90
N GLY A 648 4.45 4.85 -33.68
CA GLY A 648 4.47 3.99 -32.50
C GLY A 648 5.07 2.61 -32.71
N ASP A 649 5.88 2.41 -33.78
CA ASP A 649 6.54 1.13 -34.01
C ASP A 649 7.69 0.91 -33.03
N LEU A 650 7.79 -0.31 -32.53
CA LEU A 650 8.83 -0.72 -31.58
C LEU A 650 9.52 -1.97 -32.12
N ALA A 651 10.86 -1.96 -32.14
CA ALA A 651 11.64 -3.13 -32.49
C ALA A 651 11.43 -4.25 -31.45
N LEU A 652 11.69 -5.51 -31.88
CA LEU A 652 11.63 -6.65 -30.98
C LEU A 652 12.60 -6.46 -29.80
N LEU A 653 12.08 -6.63 -28.59
CA LEU A 653 12.80 -6.47 -27.35
C LEU A 653 13.32 -7.82 -26.83
N PRO A 654 14.43 -7.86 -26.07
CA PRO A 654 14.85 -9.07 -25.36
C PRO A 654 13.78 -9.53 -24.37
N GLU A 655 13.45 -10.84 -24.41
CA GLU A 655 12.43 -11.43 -23.51
C GLU A 655 13.04 -12.20 -22.34
N ALA A 656 14.37 -12.34 -22.30
CA ALA A 656 15.05 -12.99 -21.19
C ALA A 656 15.01 -12.07 -19.96
N ARG A 657 14.49 -12.60 -18.85
CA ARG A 657 14.50 -11.91 -17.56
C ARG A 657 15.92 -11.90 -17.01
N SER A 658 16.40 -10.75 -16.55
CA SER A 658 17.68 -10.57 -15.86
C SER A 658 17.46 -10.53 -14.36
N GLY A 659 18.47 -10.92 -13.57
CA GLY A 659 18.53 -10.64 -12.12
C GLY A 659 17.49 -11.33 -11.24
N ALA A 660 16.82 -12.38 -11.68
CA ALA A 660 15.82 -13.06 -10.88
C ALA A 660 16.43 -13.54 -9.54
N ALA A 661 16.17 -12.80 -8.47
CA ALA A 661 16.29 -13.34 -7.13
C ALA A 661 15.36 -14.56 -7.08
N ALA A 662 15.92 -15.75 -6.80
CA ALA A 662 15.11 -16.95 -6.68
C ALA A 662 14.06 -16.68 -5.59
N ALA A 663 12.77 -16.72 -5.99
CA ALA A 663 11.69 -16.73 -5.02
C ALA A 663 12.00 -17.84 -4.02
N ASP A 664 11.78 -17.61 -2.72
CA ASP A 664 11.93 -18.66 -1.72
C ASP A 664 10.88 -19.75 -2.02
N PRO A 665 11.26 -20.89 -2.61
CA PRO A 665 10.29 -21.89 -3.02
C PRO A 665 9.58 -22.53 -1.81
N GLY A 666 10.15 -22.39 -0.62
CA GLY A 666 9.60 -22.87 0.61
C GLY A 666 8.58 -21.93 1.26
N LEU A 667 8.52 -20.65 0.87
CA LEU A 667 7.58 -19.70 1.45
C LEU A 667 6.19 -19.87 0.84
N LEU A 668 5.25 -20.45 1.57
CA LEU A 668 3.85 -20.59 1.14
C LEU A 668 3.01 -19.37 1.49
N PHE A 669 3.24 -18.82 2.68
CA PHE A 669 2.61 -17.60 3.19
C PHE A 669 3.56 -16.88 4.15
N GLY A 670 3.61 -15.57 4.12
CA GLY A 670 4.40 -14.76 5.07
C GLY A 670 4.32 -13.27 4.75
N ALA A 671 4.62 -12.44 5.72
CA ALA A 671 4.46 -10.99 5.62
C ALA A 671 3.06 -10.59 5.12
N GLY A 672 2.02 -11.25 5.65
CA GLY A 672 0.62 -10.96 5.34
C GLY A 672 0.13 -11.45 3.96
N LYS A 673 0.97 -12.07 3.13
CA LYS A 673 0.63 -12.46 1.74
C LYS A 673 1.08 -13.86 1.36
N PRO A 674 0.42 -14.49 0.38
CA PRO A 674 0.90 -15.73 -0.23
C PRO A 674 2.27 -15.55 -0.89
N GLY A 675 3.07 -16.62 -0.91
CA GLY A 675 4.31 -16.67 -1.66
C GLY A 675 4.08 -16.52 -3.16
N SER A 676 5.13 -16.20 -3.92
CA SER A 676 5.07 -16.03 -5.37
C SER A 676 4.50 -17.28 -6.07
N GLY A 677 3.60 -17.08 -7.03
CA GLY A 677 2.91 -18.16 -7.76
C GLY A 677 1.83 -18.87 -6.93
N ARG A 678 1.32 -18.23 -5.86
CA ARG A 678 0.35 -18.81 -4.92
C ARG A 678 -0.77 -17.84 -4.61
N ARG A 679 -1.94 -18.39 -4.25
CA ARG A 679 -3.12 -17.60 -3.85
C ARG A 679 -3.73 -18.14 -2.57
N LEU A 680 -4.17 -17.22 -1.69
CA LEU A 680 -5.04 -17.57 -0.57
C LEU A 680 -6.48 -17.67 -1.08
N MET A 681 -7.05 -18.85 -0.96
CA MET A 681 -8.41 -19.17 -1.41
C MET A 681 -9.26 -19.59 -0.21
N LEU A 682 -10.47 -19.07 -0.13
CA LEU A 682 -11.38 -19.24 0.99
C LEU A 682 -12.75 -19.68 0.49
N GLY A 683 -13.55 -20.36 1.31
CA GLY A 683 -14.94 -20.66 0.99
C GLY A 683 -15.40 -22.05 1.37
N ALA A 684 -16.52 -22.49 0.80
CA ALA A 684 -17.00 -23.85 0.98
C ALA A 684 -16.09 -24.86 0.26
N PRO A 685 -15.97 -26.11 0.74
CA PRO A 685 -15.25 -27.16 0.02
C PRO A 685 -15.74 -27.29 -1.42
N GLY A 686 -14.83 -27.22 -2.40
CA GLY A 686 -15.14 -27.28 -3.83
C GLY A 686 -15.63 -25.96 -4.46
N ALA A 687 -15.78 -24.89 -3.68
CA ALA A 687 -16.17 -23.55 -4.13
C ALA A 687 -15.32 -22.50 -3.44
N LEU A 688 -14.01 -22.55 -3.71
CA LEU A 688 -13.05 -21.61 -3.14
C LEU A 688 -12.94 -20.37 -4.03
N SER A 689 -12.80 -19.20 -3.40
CA SER A 689 -12.64 -17.89 -4.03
C SER A 689 -11.56 -17.10 -3.27
N THR A 690 -10.93 -16.15 -3.93
CA THR A 690 -10.06 -15.15 -3.25
C THR A 690 -10.89 -14.22 -2.37
N ASN A 691 -12.19 -14.14 -2.63
CA ASN A 691 -13.14 -13.33 -1.86
C ASN A 691 -14.47 -14.09 -1.70
N PRO A 692 -14.59 -15.02 -0.75
CA PRO A 692 -15.90 -15.56 -0.37
C PRO A 692 -16.66 -14.51 0.44
N GLY A 693 -17.95 -14.49 0.38
CA GLY A 693 -18.74 -13.71 1.34
C GLY A 693 -18.37 -14.11 2.79
N PRO A 694 -18.50 -13.22 3.78
CA PRO A 694 -18.09 -13.44 5.17
C PRO A 694 -18.97 -14.47 5.91
N GLU A 695 -19.94 -15.08 5.25
CA GLU A 695 -20.93 -15.98 5.83
C GLU A 695 -20.31 -17.25 6.42
N LEU A 696 -19.31 -17.80 5.76
CA LEU A 696 -18.64 -19.05 6.19
C LEU A 696 -17.27 -18.80 6.82
N ILE A 697 -16.46 -17.99 6.17
CA ILE A 697 -15.09 -17.69 6.58
C ILE A 697 -14.73 -16.26 6.18
N GLU A 698 -14.01 -15.57 7.05
CA GLU A 698 -13.52 -14.22 6.87
C GLU A 698 -11.99 -14.23 6.97
N ALA A 699 -11.31 -13.47 6.09
CA ALA A 699 -9.88 -13.18 6.18
C ALA A 699 -9.68 -11.68 6.32
N ARG A 700 -8.84 -11.26 7.27
CA ARG A 700 -8.43 -9.86 7.47
C ARG A 700 -6.95 -9.79 7.78
N GLY A 701 -6.31 -8.67 7.44
CA GLY A 701 -4.99 -8.35 7.91
C GLY A 701 -4.92 -8.34 9.44
N ALA A 702 -3.78 -8.73 10.00
CA ALA A 702 -3.53 -8.73 11.43
C ALA A 702 -2.06 -8.42 11.72
N ASP A 703 -1.82 -7.67 12.78
CA ASP A 703 -0.49 -7.25 13.18
C ASP A 703 0.18 -8.32 14.07
N ARG A 704 1.46 -8.58 13.82
CA ARG A 704 2.32 -9.37 14.68
C ARG A 704 3.56 -8.57 15.10
N ALA A 705 4.43 -8.24 14.18
CA ALA A 705 5.65 -7.47 14.36
C ALA A 705 5.61 -6.16 13.58
N ALA A 706 4.84 -6.13 12.49
CA ALA A 706 4.52 -4.97 11.68
C ALA A 706 3.03 -4.95 11.37
N GLN A 707 2.55 -3.83 10.85
CA GLN A 707 1.15 -3.67 10.45
C GLN A 707 0.78 -4.71 9.39
N GLU A 708 -0.26 -5.48 9.65
CA GLU A 708 -0.82 -6.54 8.78
C GLU A 708 0.20 -7.51 8.15
N ASP A 709 1.28 -7.81 8.88
CA ASP A 709 2.27 -8.83 8.50
C ASP A 709 1.76 -10.28 8.69
N SER A 710 0.50 -10.43 9.03
CA SER A 710 -0.20 -11.68 9.29
C SER A 710 -1.63 -11.61 8.75
N VAL A 711 -2.32 -12.76 8.64
CA VAL A 711 -3.73 -12.84 8.28
C VAL A 711 -4.55 -13.47 9.40
N ARG A 712 -5.61 -12.79 9.84
CA ARG A 712 -6.64 -13.36 10.69
C ARG A 712 -7.62 -14.13 9.84
N LEU A 713 -7.84 -15.39 10.18
CA LEU A 713 -8.81 -16.29 9.57
C LEU A 713 -9.87 -16.65 10.61
N ARG A 714 -11.13 -16.31 10.29
CA ARG A 714 -12.27 -16.53 11.19
C ARG A 714 -13.33 -17.37 10.52
N TRP A 715 -13.49 -18.60 10.98
CA TRP A 715 -14.61 -19.47 10.61
C TRP A 715 -15.81 -19.15 11.48
N THR A 716 -16.95 -18.90 10.87
CA THR A 716 -18.19 -18.54 11.57
C THR A 716 -18.84 -19.72 12.27
N GLY A 717 -18.65 -20.95 11.73
CA GLY A 717 -19.34 -22.15 12.17
C GLY A 717 -20.73 -22.33 11.53
N ALA A 718 -21.09 -21.51 10.54
CA ALA A 718 -22.35 -21.64 9.82
C ALA A 718 -22.37 -22.83 8.85
N GLY A 719 -21.22 -23.40 8.53
CA GLY A 719 -21.07 -24.55 7.65
C GLY A 719 -19.61 -24.92 7.42
N PRO A 720 -19.35 -26.00 6.66
CA PRO A 720 -17.99 -26.40 6.29
C PRO A 720 -17.29 -25.28 5.48
N ALA A 721 -16.09 -24.91 5.91
CA ALA A 721 -15.30 -23.91 5.21
C ALA A 721 -13.80 -24.22 5.27
N VAL A 722 -13.08 -23.73 4.26
CA VAL A 722 -11.68 -23.98 4.02
C VAL A 722 -10.94 -22.65 3.78
N ALA A 723 -9.76 -22.53 4.38
CA ALA A 723 -8.73 -21.58 3.98
C ALA A 723 -7.56 -22.38 3.38
N ALA A 724 -7.18 -22.09 2.14
CA ALA A 724 -6.17 -22.83 1.41
C ALA A 724 -5.16 -21.91 0.72
N ILE A 725 -3.89 -22.30 0.70
CA ILE A 725 -2.92 -21.79 -0.27
C ILE A 725 -2.94 -22.73 -1.47
N VAL A 726 -3.18 -22.17 -2.64
CA VAL A 726 -3.27 -22.87 -3.91
C VAL A 726 -2.13 -22.41 -4.83
N GLU A 727 -1.43 -23.36 -5.43
CA GLU A 727 -0.39 -23.10 -6.42
C GLU A 727 -1.03 -22.71 -7.77
N ASP A 728 -0.43 -21.75 -8.49
CA ASP A 728 -0.85 -21.41 -9.85
C ASP A 728 -0.53 -22.50 -10.86
N ALA A 729 0.47 -23.33 -10.56
CA ALA A 729 0.80 -24.56 -11.26
C ALA A 729 1.24 -25.62 -10.26
N PRO A 730 0.92 -26.92 -10.46
CA PRO A 730 1.30 -27.98 -9.53
C PRO A 730 2.81 -27.97 -9.23
N ALA A 731 3.15 -28.01 -7.93
CA ALA A 731 4.53 -28.04 -7.44
C ALA A 731 5.03 -29.47 -7.22
N ASP A 732 6.28 -29.75 -7.62
CA ASP A 732 6.98 -30.99 -7.27
C ASP A 732 7.72 -30.80 -5.94
N LEU A 733 7.18 -31.41 -4.89
CA LEU A 733 7.73 -31.42 -3.52
C LEU A 733 8.42 -32.73 -3.15
N SER A 734 8.66 -33.62 -4.11
CA SER A 734 9.25 -34.94 -3.86
C SER A 734 10.66 -34.85 -3.24
N ARG A 735 11.48 -33.89 -3.70
CA ARG A 735 12.81 -33.64 -3.14
C ARG A 735 12.74 -33.16 -1.69
N GLN A 736 11.78 -32.27 -1.39
CA GLN A 736 11.56 -31.75 -0.06
C GLN A 736 11.05 -32.83 0.90
N SER A 737 10.16 -33.70 0.45
CA SER A 737 9.68 -34.86 1.21
C SER A 737 10.82 -35.85 1.52
N ASN A 738 11.64 -36.17 0.50
CA ASN A 738 12.80 -37.06 0.67
C ASN A 738 13.90 -36.42 1.55
N GLY A 739 13.99 -35.09 1.58
CA GLY A 739 14.93 -34.33 2.39
C GLY A 739 14.48 -34.09 3.83
N ASP A 740 13.46 -34.77 4.30
CA ASP A 740 12.88 -34.64 5.65
C ASP A 740 12.42 -33.21 6.03
N LEU A 741 12.02 -32.38 5.04
CA LEU A 741 11.43 -31.08 5.29
C LEU A 741 10.00 -31.23 5.86
N ALA A 742 9.58 -30.19 6.55
CA ALA A 742 8.24 -30.09 7.15
C ALA A 742 7.47 -28.89 6.64
N LEU A 743 6.15 -29.00 6.57
CA LEU A 743 5.25 -27.86 6.55
C LEU A 743 5.21 -27.29 7.96
N GLU A 744 5.76 -26.09 8.15
CA GLU A 744 5.75 -25.35 9.40
C GLU A 744 4.78 -24.19 9.29
N LEU A 745 3.84 -24.11 10.24
CA LEU A 745 2.89 -22.99 10.39
C LEU A 745 3.26 -22.24 11.67
N GLU A 746 3.28 -20.91 11.62
CA GLU A 746 3.35 -20.07 12.80
C GLU A 746 2.05 -19.29 12.94
N LEU A 747 1.31 -19.56 14.01
CA LEU A 747 -0.04 -19.03 14.21
C LEU A 747 -0.33 -18.71 15.69
N LYS A 748 -1.35 -17.88 15.89
CA LYS A 748 -1.93 -17.59 17.20
C LYS A 748 -3.43 -17.94 17.15
N VAL A 749 -3.95 -18.58 18.18
CA VAL A 749 -5.37 -18.94 18.24
C VAL A 749 -6.07 -18.04 19.24
N ASP A 750 -6.99 -17.20 18.76
CA ASP A 750 -7.75 -16.27 19.58
C ASP A 750 -9.06 -16.90 20.09
N LYS A 751 -9.64 -17.86 19.32
CA LYS A 751 -10.81 -18.65 19.75
C LYS A 751 -10.61 -20.11 19.39
N ALA A 752 -10.70 -20.98 20.40
CA ALA A 752 -10.56 -22.42 20.21
C ALA A 752 -11.60 -22.98 19.23
N PRO A 753 -11.24 -24.03 18.45
CA PRO A 753 -12.17 -24.64 17.50
C PRO A 753 -13.36 -25.33 18.20
N SER A 754 -14.57 -25.07 17.71
CA SER A 754 -15.80 -25.68 18.22
C SER A 754 -16.09 -27.06 17.62
N ALA A 755 -15.45 -27.43 16.51
CA ALA A 755 -15.54 -28.69 15.83
C ALA A 755 -14.14 -29.21 15.41
N ASP A 756 -14.09 -30.37 14.75
CA ASP A 756 -12.84 -30.90 14.23
C ASP A 756 -12.22 -29.95 13.19
N VAL A 757 -10.90 -29.88 13.22
CA VAL A 757 -10.10 -29.09 12.28
C VAL A 757 -9.07 -29.98 11.63
N SER A 758 -9.00 -29.98 10.32
CA SER A 758 -8.04 -30.72 9.53
C SER A 758 -7.08 -29.80 8.80
N LEU A 759 -5.79 -30.08 8.87
CA LEU A 759 -4.77 -29.53 7.97
C LEU A 759 -4.61 -30.51 6.81
N ILE A 760 -4.82 -30.05 5.59
CA ILE A 760 -4.88 -30.92 4.41
C ILE A 760 -3.89 -30.39 3.36
N MET A 761 -3.13 -31.31 2.75
CA MET A 761 -2.36 -31.09 1.53
C MET A 761 -3.03 -31.85 0.38
N GLY A 762 -3.12 -31.25 -0.82
CA GLY A 762 -3.86 -31.78 -1.94
C GLY A 762 -3.10 -31.76 -3.27
N CYS A 763 -3.37 -32.76 -4.12
CA CYS A 763 -2.83 -32.93 -5.47
C CYS A 763 -3.97 -33.22 -6.48
N GLY A 764 -5.12 -32.57 -6.27
CA GLY A 764 -6.34 -32.74 -7.09
C GLY A 764 -7.51 -33.32 -6.31
N SER A 765 -8.65 -33.49 -6.97
CA SER A 765 -9.94 -33.82 -6.34
C SER A 765 -10.03 -35.16 -5.61
N GLN A 766 -9.13 -36.11 -5.94
CA GLN A 766 -9.09 -37.44 -5.31
C GLN A 766 -7.72 -37.77 -4.69
N CYS A 767 -6.88 -36.78 -4.53
CA CYS A 767 -5.51 -36.91 -4.04
C CYS A 767 -5.30 -35.85 -2.94
N ALA A 768 -5.52 -36.27 -1.69
CA ALA A 768 -5.31 -35.39 -0.54
C ALA A 768 -4.98 -36.23 0.71
N GLY A 769 -4.11 -35.71 1.55
CA GLY A 769 -3.78 -36.27 2.86
C GLY A 769 -3.96 -35.20 3.95
N GLY A 770 -4.52 -35.58 5.10
CA GLY A 770 -4.85 -34.62 6.14
C GLY A 770 -4.52 -35.08 7.54
N PHE A 771 -4.33 -34.13 8.45
CA PHE A 771 -4.02 -34.33 9.86
C PHE A 771 -4.97 -33.56 10.77
N PRO A 772 -5.43 -34.13 11.89
CA PRO A 772 -6.29 -33.45 12.84
C PRO A 772 -5.49 -32.42 13.64
N LEU A 773 -5.94 -31.16 13.62
CA LEU A 773 -5.33 -30.06 14.38
C LEU A 773 -6.10 -29.63 15.63
N ARG A 774 -7.34 -30.11 15.83
CA ARG A 774 -8.23 -29.61 16.90
C ARG A 774 -7.57 -29.57 18.29
N ALA A 775 -6.90 -30.66 18.69
CA ALA A 775 -6.26 -30.74 20.01
C ALA A 775 -5.13 -29.68 20.15
N MET A 776 -4.30 -29.52 19.13
CA MET A 776 -3.18 -28.56 19.14
C MET A 776 -3.68 -27.11 19.16
N LEU A 777 -4.68 -26.78 18.33
CA LEU A 777 -5.27 -25.45 18.32
C LEU A 777 -6.02 -25.13 19.61
N SER A 778 -6.68 -26.12 20.22
CA SER A 778 -7.33 -25.94 21.52
C SER A 778 -6.32 -25.67 22.64
N GLU A 779 -5.14 -26.30 22.59
CA GLU A 779 -4.08 -26.04 23.56
C GLU A 779 -3.44 -24.66 23.32
N ALA A 780 -3.17 -24.29 22.05
CA ALA A 780 -2.66 -22.97 21.69
C ALA A 780 -3.60 -21.84 22.13
N ALA A 781 -4.91 -22.03 22.02
CA ALA A 781 -5.91 -21.05 22.44
C ALA A 781 -5.87 -20.74 23.95
N LYS A 782 -5.44 -21.69 24.81
CA LYS A 782 -5.34 -21.45 26.26
C LYS A 782 -4.27 -20.40 26.60
N THR A 783 -3.25 -20.29 25.79
CA THR A 783 -2.13 -19.40 26.06
C THR A 783 -2.22 -18.07 25.32
N ALA A 784 -2.98 -18.04 24.19
CA ALA A 784 -3.07 -16.92 23.24
C ALA A 784 -1.68 -16.44 22.77
N LYS A 785 -0.69 -17.35 22.73
CA LYS A 785 0.67 -17.07 22.27
C LYS A 785 0.88 -17.57 20.85
N TRP A 786 1.83 -16.96 20.18
CA TRP A 786 2.32 -17.47 18.90
C TRP A 786 2.89 -18.87 19.08
N THR A 787 2.41 -19.80 18.26
CA THR A 787 2.72 -21.23 18.34
C THR A 787 3.18 -21.73 16.98
N ARG A 788 4.22 -22.56 16.92
CA ARG A 788 4.67 -23.23 15.71
C ARG A 788 4.17 -24.68 15.70
N ILE A 789 3.67 -25.07 14.54
CA ILE A 789 3.21 -26.43 14.25
C ILE A 789 3.98 -26.91 13.03
N ALA A 790 4.76 -27.99 13.17
CA ALA A 790 5.54 -28.56 12.08
C ALA A 790 5.11 -30.00 11.80
N ILE A 791 4.75 -30.29 10.54
CA ILE A 791 4.35 -31.62 10.06
C ILE A 791 5.29 -32.05 8.94
N PRO A 792 6.06 -33.14 9.11
CA PRO A 792 6.95 -33.63 8.05
C PRO A 792 6.18 -33.92 6.75
N LEU A 793 6.72 -33.50 5.60
CA LEU A 793 6.08 -33.69 4.29
C LEU A 793 5.81 -35.18 4.00
N ARG A 794 6.73 -36.06 4.41
CA ARG A 794 6.53 -37.53 4.31
C ARG A 794 5.27 -38.05 5.01
N CYS A 795 4.72 -37.32 5.95
CA CYS A 795 3.46 -37.69 6.59
C CYS A 795 2.28 -37.52 5.62
N PHE A 796 2.27 -36.43 4.83
CA PHE A 796 1.28 -36.23 3.78
C PHE A 796 1.41 -37.26 2.65
N GLU A 797 2.64 -37.59 2.26
CA GLU A 797 2.94 -38.66 1.29
C GLU A 797 2.37 -39.99 1.75
N LYS A 798 2.62 -40.40 3.02
CA LYS A 798 2.04 -41.60 3.63
C LYS A 798 0.51 -41.54 3.73
N ALA A 799 -0.06 -40.37 3.82
CA ALA A 799 -1.50 -40.14 3.80
C ALA A 799 -2.10 -40.13 2.39
N GLY A 800 -1.31 -40.39 1.33
CA GLY A 800 -1.76 -40.58 -0.05
C GLY A 800 -1.58 -39.35 -0.96
N VAL A 801 -0.83 -38.34 -0.55
CA VAL A 801 -0.52 -37.19 -1.42
C VAL A 801 0.59 -37.53 -2.42
N ASP A 802 0.33 -37.29 -3.69
CA ASP A 802 1.36 -37.38 -4.73
C ASP A 802 2.22 -36.12 -4.68
N MET A 803 3.43 -36.25 -4.10
CA MET A 803 4.36 -35.16 -3.89
C MET A 803 4.97 -34.60 -5.19
N THR A 804 4.78 -35.26 -6.33
CA THR A 804 5.28 -34.79 -7.64
C THR A 804 4.37 -33.71 -8.25
N ARG A 805 3.16 -33.51 -7.71
CA ARG A 805 2.17 -32.61 -8.29
C ARG A 805 1.23 -31.99 -7.26
N VAL A 806 1.78 -31.35 -6.25
CA VAL A 806 0.99 -30.69 -5.21
C VAL A 806 0.34 -29.42 -5.75
N GLU A 807 -0.99 -29.34 -5.71
CA GLU A 807 -1.79 -28.20 -6.13
C GLU A 807 -2.17 -27.29 -4.95
N THR A 808 -2.33 -27.90 -3.78
CA THR A 808 -2.69 -27.20 -2.54
C THR A 808 -1.71 -27.60 -1.45
N PRO A 809 -0.60 -26.88 -1.27
CA PRO A 809 0.44 -27.24 -0.30
C PRO A 809 -0.04 -27.20 1.15
N PHE A 810 -1.05 -26.40 1.48
CA PHE A 810 -1.81 -26.57 2.71
C PHE A 810 -3.21 -25.95 2.62
N SER A 811 -4.13 -26.51 3.42
CA SER A 811 -5.41 -25.91 3.72
C SER A 811 -5.85 -26.25 5.14
N ILE A 812 -6.59 -25.37 5.78
CA ILE A 812 -7.24 -25.57 7.08
C ILE A 812 -8.73 -25.64 6.85
N ALA A 813 -9.33 -26.76 7.21
CA ALA A 813 -10.76 -27.05 7.00
C ALA A 813 -11.45 -27.35 8.33
N THR A 814 -12.64 -26.75 8.55
CA THR A 814 -13.51 -27.04 9.69
C THR A 814 -14.96 -26.68 9.37
N SER A 815 -15.90 -27.36 10.05
CA SER A 815 -17.32 -26.99 10.06
C SER A 815 -17.72 -26.17 11.29
N GLY A 816 -16.78 -25.96 12.21
CA GLY A 816 -17.03 -25.23 13.45
C GLY A 816 -16.48 -23.82 13.42
N ALA A 817 -16.85 -23.04 14.43
CA ALA A 817 -16.25 -21.74 14.65
C ALA A 817 -14.80 -21.89 15.11
N LEU A 818 -13.91 -21.08 14.54
CA LEU A 818 -12.49 -20.99 14.86
C LEU A 818 -12.04 -19.55 14.57
N ASP A 819 -11.14 -19.00 15.37
CA ASP A 819 -10.50 -17.71 15.10
C ASP A 819 -9.00 -17.86 15.35
N LEU A 820 -8.20 -17.67 14.31
CA LEU A 820 -6.75 -17.74 14.40
C LEU A 820 -6.09 -16.66 13.53
N VAL A 821 -4.85 -16.32 13.89
CA VAL A 821 -3.98 -15.46 13.09
C VAL A 821 -2.82 -16.29 12.57
N LEU A 822 -2.64 -16.35 11.26
CA LEU A 822 -1.54 -17.02 10.58
C LEU A 822 -0.48 -15.98 10.20
N SER A 823 0.74 -16.13 10.73
CA SER A 823 1.87 -15.26 10.40
C SER A 823 2.74 -15.84 9.28
N SER A 824 2.97 -17.16 9.31
CA SER A 824 3.72 -17.81 8.23
C SER A 824 3.29 -19.25 8.00
N ALA A 825 3.46 -19.70 6.77
CA ALA A 825 3.43 -21.10 6.35
C ALA A 825 4.62 -21.36 5.43
N ARG A 826 5.45 -22.33 5.77
CA ARG A 826 6.72 -22.58 5.05
C ARG A 826 7.03 -24.07 4.95
N ILE A 827 7.73 -24.44 3.88
CA ILE A 827 8.36 -25.76 3.74
C ILE A 827 9.84 -25.56 4.10
N VAL A 828 10.23 -26.05 5.28
CA VAL A 828 11.57 -25.82 5.85
C VAL A 828 12.08 -27.05 6.61
N SER A 829 13.37 -27.08 6.91
CA SER A 829 13.88 -27.98 7.96
C SER A 829 13.24 -27.58 9.30
N PRO A 830 12.57 -28.50 10.00
CA PRO A 830 11.83 -28.16 11.21
C PRO A 830 12.73 -27.58 12.29
N SER A 831 12.32 -26.45 12.85
CA SER A 831 13.08 -25.73 13.90
C SER A 831 12.73 -26.15 15.33
N GLY A 832 11.83 -27.15 15.48
CA GLY A 832 11.34 -27.63 16.78
C GLY A 832 10.72 -29.04 16.71
N PRO A 833 9.98 -29.45 17.75
CA PRO A 833 9.32 -30.75 17.77
C PRO A 833 8.39 -30.94 16.59
N THR A 834 8.53 -32.01 15.85
CA THR A 834 7.66 -32.39 14.74
C THR A 834 6.62 -33.40 15.16
N MET A 835 5.45 -33.36 14.50
CA MET A 835 4.46 -34.42 14.63
C MET A 835 5.04 -35.72 14.10
N GLN A 836 4.78 -36.82 14.81
CA GLN A 836 5.07 -38.16 14.29
C GLN A 836 3.98 -38.61 13.32
N CYS A 837 4.38 -39.14 12.17
CA CYS A 837 3.44 -39.79 11.27
C CYS A 837 2.91 -41.08 11.95
N LYS A 838 1.62 -41.15 12.11
CA LYS A 838 0.98 -42.40 12.55
C LYS A 838 0.91 -43.40 11.41
#